data_895853ec8053a17a7d2fae94c6ef1cf5
#
_entry.id   895853ec8053a17a7d2fae94c6ef1cf5
#
_cell.length_a   1.000
_cell.length_b   1.000
_cell.length_c   1.000
_cell.angle_alpha   90.00
_cell.angle_beta   90.00
_cell.angle_gamma   90.00
#
_symmetry.space_group_name_H-M   'P 1'
#
loop_
_entity.id
_entity.type
_entity.pdbx_description
1 polymer ?
#
loop_
_entity_poly.entity_id
_entity_poly.type
_entity_poly.pdbx_seq_one_letter_code
_entity_poly.pdbx_strand_id
1 'polypeptide(L)'
;MKIFCLFFLIIFSLNGFTQCPIIPTPESYIIRNFHIEFDSGFRADSTTFNAENWNFFKKELKKVTSLELIHAEDDEALVSVLSLDDSMDDSPNGYAMSISKRERVIMHRSDASQFYALVSLLQLFEVHDGIVLLKSCEIEDNPRFDWRGLHLDVSRHFFTVQEVKRYIDLMALYKYNVFHWHLTDDQGWRIEIKKYPKLTEIGAFRDSTVIGHYSDTPRAYEVDKYGGFYTQDQIKAVVEYASLKYITVVPEIEMPGHSRAALASYPELSCTSTIKPVPGLWGVFDDIYCSKSESIQFMKDVLEEVLALFPSEYIHVGGDEAPKVRWRDCNDCQRVIKDNDLKDEHELQSYFIQQIDSYLTSKGRKLIGWDEILEGGLSDNAAVMSWRGTKGGKEAALQKHEVVMSPTTYCYFDYYQSASPSEPRAIGGYLPMKKVYEFDPIPEGLPQNLNKFILGGQANLWTEYIPDMQQLEYMTYPRALALSQSLWSMNKPLYEEFVASFVDYHEHFLQRHDVNFATAVHHPKFELSKSESGIHISVKSDVLTDEFIVTRKENGLNKGEKRISALDAIKLERTPSKEFKLVQFEVKSTANESLMSQDFYLHRLVGADVAIHPLPHAKFNTNGQLAVVDGIVGRRPWIGSEWLGFTEKQIEFTLYNVNSNFVDSLKIGFLKDNGSWIYLPKKVWVLVDDHSDWENAQEEFSSTSIEEKFSIHIGREAMNIRIIVDAMEFIPQGLDGEGHTPWTFIDEIRIIE
;
A
#
# COMPACT_ATOMS: atom_id res chain seq x y z
N MET A 1 40.17 8.70 48.90
CA MET A 1 39.06 9.15 48.03
C MET A 1 39.68 9.45 46.67
N LYS A 2 39.79 8.46 45.80
CA LYS A 2 40.30 8.58 44.43
C LYS A 2 39.25 8.04 43.48
N ILE A 3 38.70 8.95 42.70
CA ILE A 3 37.72 8.70 41.66
C ILE A 3 38.44 8.05 40.49
N PHE A 4 38.11 6.79 40.16
CA PHE A 4 38.56 6.12 38.95
C PHE A 4 37.51 6.41 37.86
N CYS A 5 37.84 7.31 36.93
CA CYS A 5 37.16 7.45 35.68
C CYS A 5 37.59 6.30 34.77
N LEU A 6 36.74 5.30 34.54
CA LEU A 6 36.92 4.32 33.47
C LEU A 6 36.49 4.97 32.15
N PHE A 7 37.49 5.31 31.34
CA PHE A 7 37.28 5.58 29.92
C PHE A 7 37.05 4.26 29.22
N PHE A 8 35.78 4.00 28.80
CA PHE A 8 35.52 2.97 27.81
C PHE A 8 35.97 3.51 26.45
N LEU A 9 37.14 3.11 26.02
CA LEU A 9 37.56 3.18 24.63
C LEU A 9 36.72 2.16 23.85
N ILE A 10 35.72 2.62 23.14
CA ILE A 10 35.05 1.83 22.10
C ILE A 10 36.06 1.70 20.96
N ILE A 11 36.79 0.59 20.93
CA ILE A 11 37.54 0.18 19.77
C ILE A 11 36.51 -0.28 18.72
N PHE A 12 36.19 0.61 17.79
CA PHE A 12 35.55 0.21 16.53
C PHE A 12 36.58 -0.69 15.79
N SER A 13 36.55 -1.98 16.07
CA SER A 13 37.10 -2.93 15.15
C SER A 13 36.29 -2.90 13.88
N LEU A 14 36.88 -2.56 12.76
CA LEU A 14 36.37 -2.79 11.40
C LEU A 14 36.31 -4.33 11.15
N ASN A 15 35.54 -5.03 11.93
CA ASN A 15 35.02 -6.34 11.56
C ASN A 15 33.77 -6.02 10.75
N GLY A 16 33.78 -6.39 9.48
CA GLY A 16 32.58 -6.26 8.62
C GLY A 16 31.40 -6.84 9.37
N PHE A 17 30.40 -6.00 9.68
CA PHE A 17 29.14 -6.45 10.22
C PHE A 17 28.57 -7.39 9.15
N THR A 18 28.44 -8.65 9.47
CA THR A 18 27.74 -9.60 8.59
C THR A 18 26.29 -9.18 8.59
N GLN A 19 25.80 -8.82 7.43
CA GLN A 19 24.42 -8.43 7.21
C GLN A 19 23.45 -9.51 7.70
N CYS A 20 22.36 -9.13 8.35
CA CYS A 20 21.34 -10.06 8.80
C CYS A 20 20.56 -10.60 7.60
N PRO A 21 20.54 -11.90 7.34
CA PRO A 21 19.76 -12.47 6.23
C PRO A 21 18.28 -12.66 6.57
N ILE A 22 17.84 -12.31 7.78
CA ILE A 22 16.46 -12.55 8.24
C ILE A 22 15.62 -11.29 8.04
N ILE A 23 14.51 -11.44 7.33
CA ILE A 23 13.44 -10.45 7.21
C ILE A 23 12.13 -11.10 7.68
N PRO A 24 11.41 -10.50 8.64
CA PRO A 24 11.78 -9.32 9.42
C PRO A 24 12.98 -9.57 10.35
N THR A 25 13.81 -8.53 10.49
CA THR A 25 15.02 -8.57 11.31
C THR A 25 14.66 -8.82 12.78
N PRO A 26 15.28 -9.79 13.45
CA PRO A 26 15.05 -10.08 14.86
C PRO A 26 15.37 -8.89 15.78
N GLU A 27 14.76 -8.88 16.96
CA GLU A 27 14.97 -7.84 17.98
C GLU A 27 16.42 -7.75 18.39
N SER A 28 17.10 -8.91 18.59
CA SER A 28 18.51 -9.02 18.89
C SER A 28 19.11 -10.17 18.10
N TYR A 29 20.27 -9.95 17.50
CA TYR A 29 20.95 -10.99 16.74
C TYR A 29 22.47 -10.81 16.69
N ILE A 30 23.18 -11.94 16.62
CA ILE A 30 24.60 -12.04 16.30
C ILE A 30 24.74 -13.09 15.20
N ILE A 31 25.04 -12.66 13.97
CA ILE A 31 25.38 -13.57 12.87
C ILE A 31 26.90 -13.70 12.77
N ARG A 32 27.41 -14.93 12.74
CA ARG A 32 28.85 -15.21 12.72
C ARG A 32 29.27 -15.67 11.34
N ASN A 33 30.50 -15.36 10.96
CA ASN A 33 31.12 -15.81 9.69
C ASN A 33 31.49 -17.32 9.71
N PHE A 34 30.77 -18.12 10.47
CA PHE A 34 30.93 -19.54 10.53
C PHE A 34 29.68 -20.22 10.00
N HIS A 35 29.87 -21.20 9.12
CA HIS A 35 28.79 -21.97 8.53
C HIS A 35 28.88 -23.43 8.92
N ILE A 36 27.74 -24.09 9.01
CA ILE A 36 27.63 -25.55 9.13
C ILE A 36 27.25 -26.03 7.72
N GLU A 37 28.04 -26.94 7.19
CA GLU A 37 27.86 -27.51 5.86
C GLU A 37 27.04 -28.79 5.93
N PHE A 38 26.14 -28.99 4.96
CA PHE A 38 25.29 -30.16 4.83
C PHE A 38 25.48 -30.79 3.45
N ASP A 39 25.65 -32.11 3.44
CA ASP A 39 25.83 -32.92 2.23
C ASP A 39 24.70 -33.92 1.94
N SER A 40 23.90 -34.30 2.94
CA SER A 40 22.95 -35.41 2.78
C SER A 40 21.59 -35.27 3.48
N GLY A 41 21.40 -34.29 4.35
CA GLY A 41 20.12 -34.09 5.04
C GLY A 41 20.26 -33.29 6.33
N PHE A 42 19.14 -32.74 6.80
CA PHE A 42 19.04 -32.00 8.04
C PHE A 42 18.38 -32.89 9.10
N ARG A 43 19.07 -33.15 10.21
CA ARG A 43 18.61 -34.03 11.28
C ARG A 43 18.05 -33.23 12.44
N ALA A 44 16.84 -33.55 12.90
CA ALA A 44 16.22 -32.97 14.07
C ALA A 44 15.34 -34.00 14.81
N ASP A 45 15.16 -33.80 16.11
CA ASP A 45 14.27 -34.66 16.87
C ASP A 45 12.81 -34.26 16.67
N SER A 46 12.08 -35.04 15.88
CA SER A 46 10.67 -34.78 15.56
C SER A 46 9.75 -34.78 16.78
N THR A 47 10.17 -35.38 17.91
CA THR A 47 9.35 -35.45 19.14
C THR A 47 9.28 -34.12 19.88
N THR A 48 10.22 -33.22 19.61
CA THR A 48 10.29 -31.87 20.21
C THR A 48 9.54 -30.81 19.39
N PHE A 49 9.03 -31.17 18.21
CA PHE A 49 8.27 -30.27 17.35
C PHE A 49 6.76 -30.50 17.52
N ASN A 50 5.98 -29.42 17.37
CA ASN A 50 4.60 -29.56 17.01
C ASN A 50 4.53 -30.26 15.63
N ALA A 51 3.57 -31.19 15.45
CA ALA A 51 3.49 -32.01 14.23
C ALA A 51 3.26 -31.17 12.95
N GLU A 52 2.47 -30.10 13.04
CA GLU A 52 2.19 -29.21 11.91
C GLU A 52 3.42 -28.38 11.56
N ASN A 53 4.14 -27.88 12.57
CA ASN A 53 5.40 -27.15 12.39
C ASN A 53 6.48 -28.05 11.77
N TRP A 54 6.55 -29.34 12.17
CA TRP A 54 7.44 -30.31 11.54
C TRP A 54 7.12 -30.49 10.05
N ASN A 55 5.85 -30.67 9.72
CA ASN A 55 5.40 -30.86 8.33
C ASN A 55 5.67 -29.61 7.49
N PHE A 56 5.40 -28.43 8.02
CA PHE A 56 5.72 -27.16 7.38
C PHE A 56 7.22 -27.04 7.13
N PHE A 57 8.04 -27.20 8.16
CA PHE A 57 9.49 -27.07 8.05
C PHE A 57 10.09 -28.09 7.07
N LYS A 58 9.64 -29.34 7.09
CA LYS A 58 10.04 -30.38 6.15
C LYS A 58 9.79 -29.99 4.70
N LYS A 59 8.60 -29.47 4.41
CA LYS A 59 8.21 -29.02 3.08
C LYS A 59 9.08 -27.85 2.60
N GLU A 60 9.22 -26.82 3.43
CA GLU A 60 9.89 -25.59 3.03
C GLU A 60 11.43 -25.77 3.03
N LEU A 61 12.02 -26.53 3.94
CA LEU A 61 13.44 -26.88 3.94
C LEU A 61 13.84 -27.56 2.62
N LYS A 62 13.04 -28.55 2.19
CA LYS A 62 13.30 -29.24 0.92
C LYS A 62 13.26 -28.28 -0.27
N LYS A 63 12.33 -27.33 -0.24
CA LYS A 63 12.17 -26.30 -1.30
C LYS A 63 13.35 -25.33 -1.33
N VAL A 64 13.78 -24.85 -0.16
CA VAL A 64 14.87 -23.87 -0.04
C VAL A 64 16.24 -24.49 -0.32
N THR A 65 16.48 -25.73 0.15
CA THR A 65 17.83 -26.32 0.19
C THR A 65 17.97 -27.61 -0.60
N SER A 66 16.86 -28.26 -0.99
CA SER A 66 16.80 -29.64 -1.49
C SER A 66 17.16 -30.71 -0.45
N LEU A 67 17.46 -30.35 0.81
CA LEU A 67 17.73 -31.31 1.87
C LEU A 67 16.43 -32.00 2.32
N GLU A 68 16.56 -33.26 2.69
CA GLU A 68 15.48 -33.96 3.42
C GLU A 68 15.59 -33.68 4.92
N LEU A 69 14.47 -33.42 5.57
CA LEU A 69 14.38 -33.37 7.03
C LEU A 69 14.25 -34.81 7.56
N ILE A 70 15.19 -35.23 8.39
CA ILE A 70 15.32 -36.60 8.89
C ILE A 70 15.11 -36.58 10.41
N HIS A 71 14.24 -37.46 10.91
CA HIS A 71 14.15 -37.69 12.35
C HIS A 71 15.43 -38.35 12.87
N ALA A 72 15.93 -37.83 13.97
CA ALA A 72 17.09 -38.39 14.70
C ALA A 72 16.82 -38.28 16.20
N GLU A 73 17.34 -39.24 16.98
CA GLU A 73 17.29 -39.14 18.43
C GLU A 73 18.28 -38.07 18.95
N ASP A 74 18.09 -37.59 20.19
CA ASP A 74 18.76 -36.41 20.75
C ASP A 74 20.27 -36.36 20.51
N ASP A 75 20.99 -37.49 20.65
CA ASP A 75 22.47 -37.56 20.47
C ASP A 75 22.92 -37.38 19.02
N GLU A 76 22.02 -37.58 18.05
CA GLU A 76 22.27 -37.45 16.62
C GLU A 76 21.59 -36.23 15.99
N ALA A 77 20.69 -35.58 16.73
CA ALA A 77 19.93 -34.42 16.26
C ALA A 77 20.88 -33.21 16.08
N LEU A 78 20.73 -32.53 14.94
CA LEU A 78 21.49 -31.30 14.67
C LEU A 78 20.83 -30.07 15.32
N VAL A 79 19.52 -30.13 15.56
CA VAL A 79 18.77 -29.06 16.22
C VAL A 79 17.81 -29.69 17.25
N SER A 80 17.92 -29.21 18.47
CA SER A 80 16.96 -29.50 19.55
C SER A 80 16.02 -28.33 19.73
N VAL A 81 14.75 -28.62 20.01
CA VAL A 81 13.72 -27.60 20.25
C VAL A 81 13.26 -27.73 21.71
N LEU A 82 13.34 -26.65 22.45
CA LEU A 82 13.01 -26.60 23.87
C LEU A 82 11.89 -25.60 24.15
N SER A 83 10.90 -26.00 24.95
CA SER A 83 9.90 -25.08 25.47
C SER A 83 10.49 -24.26 26.61
N LEU A 84 10.29 -22.93 26.58
CA LEU A 84 10.62 -22.05 27.69
C LEU A 84 9.51 -22.06 28.74
N ASP A 85 9.88 -22.00 30.01
CA ASP A 85 8.94 -21.90 31.11
C ASP A 85 8.20 -20.55 31.13
N ASP A 86 6.90 -20.53 31.47
CA ASP A 86 6.00 -19.35 31.48
C ASP A 86 6.39 -18.26 32.49
N SER A 87 7.54 -18.40 33.19
CA SER A 87 7.95 -17.52 34.28
C SER A 87 8.51 -16.16 33.87
N MET A 88 8.66 -15.88 32.56
CA MET A 88 9.16 -14.59 32.06
C MET A 88 8.00 -13.77 31.43
N ASP A 89 8.01 -12.47 31.68
CA ASP A 89 6.97 -11.48 31.35
C ASP A 89 6.92 -11.09 29.84
N ASP A 90 7.37 -11.99 28.94
CA ASP A 90 7.50 -11.71 27.52
C ASP A 90 6.29 -12.28 26.71
N SER A 91 6.12 -11.74 25.49
CA SER A 91 5.08 -12.14 24.55
C SER A 91 5.06 -13.66 24.28
N PRO A 92 3.87 -14.30 24.19
CA PRO A 92 3.75 -15.73 23.86
C PRO A 92 4.31 -16.08 22.47
N ASN A 93 4.55 -15.07 21.61
CA ASN A 93 5.08 -15.25 20.27
C ASN A 93 6.62 -15.09 20.18
N GLY A 94 7.29 -14.82 21.30
CA GLY A 94 8.75 -14.69 21.36
C GLY A 94 9.48 -16.02 21.29
N TYR A 95 10.68 -16.03 20.70
CA TYR A 95 11.58 -17.18 20.63
C TYR A 95 13.04 -16.77 20.75
N ALA A 96 13.91 -17.74 21.06
CA ALA A 96 15.35 -17.59 20.98
C ALA A 96 15.97 -18.74 20.19
N MET A 97 17.12 -18.49 19.56
CA MET A 97 17.83 -19.48 18.74
C MET A 97 19.34 -19.33 18.94
N SER A 98 20.02 -20.46 19.20
CA SER A 98 21.48 -20.54 19.24
C SER A 98 21.95 -21.63 18.27
N ILE A 99 22.63 -21.23 17.21
CA ILE A 99 23.17 -22.13 16.18
C ILE A 99 24.69 -21.99 16.13
N SER A 100 25.41 -23.02 16.55
CA SER A 100 26.86 -23.09 16.52
C SER A 100 27.35 -24.52 16.24
N LYS A 101 28.67 -24.75 16.18
CA LYS A 101 29.22 -26.12 16.06
C LYS A 101 28.82 -27.02 17.22
N ARG A 102 28.63 -26.47 18.41
CA ARG A 102 28.45 -27.22 19.65
C ARG A 102 26.99 -27.22 20.15
N GLU A 103 26.27 -26.16 19.83
CA GLU A 103 24.95 -25.93 20.33
C GLU A 103 24.01 -25.56 19.14
N ARG A 104 22.88 -26.21 19.07
CA ARG A 104 21.86 -25.95 18.05
C ARG A 104 20.50 -26.10 18.69
N VAL A 105 20.06 -25.00 19.31
CA VAL A 105 18.86 -24.98 20.14
C VAL A 105 17.92 -23.88 19.66
N ILE A 106 16.64 -24.23 19.58
CA ILE A 106 15.53 -23.31 19.43
C ILE A 106 14.72 -23.36 20.71
N MET A 107 14.55 -22.23 21.34
CA MET A 107 13.72 -22.04 22.53
C MET A 107 12.46 -21.27 22.15
N HIS A 108 11.30 -21.75 22.52
CA HIS A 108 10.01 -21.16 22.15
C HIS A 108 9.02 -21.20 23.32
N ARG A 109 7.99 -20.34 23.28
CA ARG A 109 6.96 -20.23 24.32
C ARG A 109 5.62 -20.84 23.91
N SER A 110 5.34 -20.91 22.63
CA SER A 110 4.11 -21.45 22.06
C SER A 110 4.40 -22.14 20.73
N ASP A 111 3.44 -22.89 20.20
CA ASP A 111 3.56 -23.50 18.88
C ASP A 111 3.73 -22.43 17.77
N ALA A 112 3.11 -21.27 17.94
CA ALA A 112 3.29 -20.13 17.03
C ALA A 112 4.72 -19.59 17.08
N SER A 113 5.31 -19.42 18.27
CA SER A 113 6.70 -18.95 18.40
C SER A 113 7.71 -19.97 17.86
N GLN A 114 7.43 -21.28 18.01
CA GLN A 114 8.20 -22.34 17.35
C GLN A 114 8.14 -22.18 15.81
N PHE A 115 6.93 -21.93 15.26
CA PHE A 115 6.74 -21.69 13.85
C PHE A 115 7.57 -20.49 13.35
N TYR A 116 7.52 -19.35 14.04
CA TYR A 116 8.30 -18.16 13.67
C TYR A 116 9.81 -18.38 13.77
N ALA A 117 10.28 -19.16 14.74
CA ALA A 117 11.68 -19.56 14.82
C ALA A 117 12.11 -20.42 13.61
N LEU A 118 11.26 -21.36 13.19
CA LEU A 118 11.52 -22.18 12.00
C LEU A 118 11.53 -21.37 10.70
N VAL A 119 10.65 -20.38 10.59
CA VAL A 119 10.66 -19.42 9.46
C VAL A 119 11.99 -18.66 9.41
N SER A 120 12.50 -18.19 10.56
CA SER A 120 13.82 -17.54 10.63
C SER A 120 14.95 -18.50 10.33
N LEU A 121 14.87 -19.74 10.80
CA LEU A 121 15.88 -20.77 10.49
C LEU A 121 15.97 -21.05 8.99
N LEU A 122 14.84 -21.09 8.27
CA LEU A 122 14.82 -21.28 6.81
C LEU A 122 15.57 -20.19 6.07
N GLN A 123 15.53 -18.95 6.56
CA GLN A 123 16.19 -17.79 5.95
C GLN A 123 17.71 -17.74 6.25
N LEU A 124 18.21 -18.58 7.15
CA LEU A 124 19.64 -18.70 7.47
C LEU A 124 20.39 -19.68 6.54
N PHE A 125 19.67 -20.43 5.71
CA PHE A 125 20.28 -21.34 4.76
C PHE A 125 20.75 -20.63 3.49
N GLU A 126 21.96 -20.92 3.08
CA GLU A 126 22.54 -20.53 1.79
C GLU A 126 22.85 -21.78 0.97
N VAL A 127 22.74 -21.66 -0.35
CA VAL A 127 23.09 -22.73 -1.27
C VAL A 127 24.03 -22.18 -2.35
N HIS A 128 25.28 -22.64 -2.35
CA HIS A 128 26.31 -22.26 -3.32
C HIS A 128 26.86 -23.51 -3.99
N ASP A 129 26.78 -23.58 -5.31
CA ASP A 129 27.28 -24.70 -6.13
C ASP A 129 26.83 -26.09 -5.63
N GLY A 130 25.60 -26.18 -5.13
CA GLY A 130 25.01 -27.41 -4.61
C GLY A 130 25.40 -27.76 -3.17
N ILE A 131 26.21 -26.95 -2.52
CA ILE A 131 26.55 -27.07 -1.10
C ILE A 131 25.59 -26.24 -0.28
N VAL A 132 24.99 -26.86 0.73
CA VAL A 132 24.05 -26.18 1.65
C VAL A 132 24.79 -25.74 2.90
N LEU A 133 24.71 -24.47 3.22
CA LEU A 133 25.36 -23.86 4.36
C LEU A 133 24.30 -23.27 5.30
N LEU A 134 24.43 -23.49 6.62
CA LEU A 134 23.62 -22.85 7.64
C LEU A 134 24.48 -21.87 8.43
N LYS A 135 24.08 -20.62 8.50
CA LYS A 135 24.77 -19.58 9.27
C LYS A 135 24.70 -19.84 10.77
N SER A 136 25.82 -19.69 11.45
CA SER A 136 25.87 -19.68 12.91
C SER A 136 25.33 -18.36 13.45
N CYS A 137 24.45 -18.44 14.45
CA CYS A 137 23.79 -17.27 14.99
C CYS A 137 23.41 -17.43 16.48
N GLU A 138 23.19 -16.28 17.11
CA GLU A 138 22.43 -16.14 18.35
C GLU A 138 21.33 -15.12 18.08
N ILE A 139 20.08 -15.47 18.37
CA ILE A 139 18.89 -14.67 18.07
C ILE A 139 17.96 -14.69 19.27
N GLU A 140 17.45 -13.50 19.62
CA GLU A 140 16.27 -13.32 20.46
C GLU A 140 15.29 -12.45 19.68
N ASP A 141 14.02 -12.86 19.62
CA ASP A 141 13.06 -12.23 18.74
C ASP A 141 11.65 -12.23 19.31
N ASN A 142 10.94 -11.14 19.06
CA ASN A 142 9.60 -10.91 19.57
C ASN A 142 8.84 -9.93 18.67
N PRO A 143 7.58 -10.20 18.29
CA PRO A 143 6.83 -9.28 17.44
C PRO A 143 6.46 -7.99 18.18
N ARG A 144 6.60 -6.86 17.48
CA ARG A 144 6.23 -5.53 17.97
C ARG A 144 4.72 -5.34 18.06
N PHE A 145 3.95 -5.91 17.10
CA PHE A 145 2.50 -5.77 17.01
C PHE A 145 1.83 -7.12 16.89
N ASP A 146 0.62 -7.20 17.45
CA ASP A 146 -0.22 -8.39 17.41
C ASP A 146 -0.95 -8.58 16.07
N TRP A 147 -1.28 -7.49 15.36
CA TRP A 147 -1.88 -7.51 14.04
C TRP A 147 -0.84 -7.22 12.97
N ARG A 148 -0.52 -8.21 12.17
CA ARG A 148 0.37 -8.12 11.00
C ARG A 148 -0.38 -8.68 9.81
N GLY A 149 -1.11 -7.77 9.11
CA GLY A 149 -2.13 -8.15 8.15
C GLY A 149 -1.71 -7.99 6.69
N LEU A 150 -2.26 -8.87 5.86
CA LEU A 150 -2.41 -8.64 4.42
C LEU A 150 -3.86 -8.91 4.02
N HIS A 151 -4.39 -8.04 3.18
CA HIS A 151 -5.73 -8.13 2.62
C HIS A 151 -5.69 -8.68 1.20
N LEU A 152 -6.76 -9.34 0.77
CA LEU A 152 -6.97 -9.74 -0.62
C LEU A 152 -8.43 -9.52 -1.00
N ASP A 153 -8.66 -8.65 -1.96
CA ASP A 153 -9.92 -8.49 -2.65
C ASP A 153 -10.11 -9.64 -3.67
N VAL A 154 -11.15 -10.45 -3.47
CA VAL A 154 -11.54 -11.52 -4.39
C VAL A 154 -12.83 -11.19 -5.14
N SER A 155 -13.36 -9.99 -4.94
CA SER A 155 -14.61 -9.52 -5.54
C SER A 155 -14.40 -8.90 -6.90
N ARG A 156 -13.41 -8.00 -7.07
CA ARG A 156 -13.11 -7.38 -8.37
C ARG A 156 -12.53 -8.40 -9.32
N HIS A 157 -11.50 -9.17 -8.87
CA HIS A 157 -11.06 -10.38 -9.56
C HIS A 157 -11.12 -11.59 -8.61
N PHE A 158 -11.58 -12.72 -9.15
CA PHE A 158 -11.78 -13.95 -8.38
C PHE A 158 -10.52 -14.80 -8.37
N PHE A 159 -10.09 -15.22 -7.20
CA PHE A 159 -8.95 -16.12 -6.99
C PHE A 159 -9.44 -17.48 -6.52
N THR A 160 -8.89 -18.55 -7.07
CA THR A 160 -9.23 -19.92 -6.68
C THR A 160 -8.76 -20.24 -5.26
N VAL A 161 -9.30 -21.29 -4.66
CA VAL A 161 -8.87 -21.78 -3.33
C VAL A 161 -7.37 -22.07 -3.29
N GLN A 162 -6.79 -22.56 -4.38
CA GLN A 162 -5.36 -22.86 -4.48
C GLN A 162 -4.52 -21.57 -4.47
N GLU A 163 -4.96 -20.54 -5.17
CA GLU A 163 -4.30 -19.23 -5.21
C GLU A 163 -4.39 -18.54 -3.84
N VAL A 164 -5.54 -18.60 -3.18
CA VAL A 164 -5.69 -18.09 -1.80
C VAL A 164 -4.76 -18.84 -0.84
N LYS A 165 -4.66 -20.17 -0.93
CA LYS A 165 -3.71 -20.95 -0.12
C LYS A 165 -2.26 -20.62 -0.45
N ARG A 166 -1.93 -20.36 -1.70
CA ARG A 166 -0.61 -19.88 -2.12
C ARG A 166 -0.27 -18.53 -1.49
N TYR A 167 -1.24 -17.60 -1.47
CA TYR A 167 -1.08 -16.30 -0.81
C TYR A 167 -0.81 -16.46 0.70
N ILE A 168 -1.55 -17.33 1.38
CA ILE A 168 -1.34 -17.68 2.79
C ILE A 168 0.04 -18.31 3.03
N ASP A 169 0.53 -19.18 2.13
CA ASP A 169 1.88 -19.74 2.21
C ASP A 169 2.95 -18.64 2.22
N LEU A 170 2.81 -17.67 1.31
CA LEU A 170 3.74 -16.56 1.20
C LEU A 170 3.67 -15.59 2.39
N MET A 171 2.47 -15.35 2.93
CA MET A 171 2.28 -14.59 4.17
C MET A 171 3.06 -15.22 5.33
N ALA A 172 2.96 -16.53 5.47
CA ALA A 172 3.59 -17.30 6.54
C ALA A 172 5.12 -17.17 6.55
N LEU A 173 5.77 -17.13 5.36
CA LEU A 173 7.22 -17.01 5.20
C LEU A 173 7.80 -15.68 5.71
N TYR A 174 6.95 -14.67 5.92
CA TYR A 174 7.32 -13.35 6.44
C TYR A 174 6.57 -12.96 7.72
N LYS A 175 6.13 -13.97 8.48
CA LYS A 175 5.55 -13.85 9.84
C LYS A 175 4.28 -13.00 9.91
N TYR A 176 3.51 -12.88 8.83
CA TYR A 176 2.15 -12.35 8.86
C TYR A 176 1.23 -13.31 9.60
N ASN A 177 0.24 -12.78 10.33
CA ASN A 177 -0.66 -13.61 11.14
C ASN A 177 -2.14 -13.26 10.98
N VAL A 178 -2.49 -12.30 10.13
CA VAL A 178 -3.87 -11.94 9.81
C VAL A 178 -4.05 -11.88 8.29
N PHE A 179 -4.96 -12.70 7.79
CA PHE A 179 -5.44 -12.65 6.41
C PHE A 179 -6.82 -12.00 6.39
N HIS A 180 -6.90 -10.77 5.90
CA HIS A 180 -8.17 -10.07 5.70
C HIS A 180 -8.72 -10.45 4.32
N TRP A 181 -9.83 -11.19 4.30
CA TRP A 181 -10.43 -11.74 3.10
C TRP A 181 -11.67 -10.96 2.70
N HIS A 182 -11.53 -10.08 1.70
CA HIS A 182 -12.59 -9.23 1.17
C HIS A 182 -13.48 -10.02 0.20
N LEU A 183 -14.59 -10.54 0.73
CA LEU A 183 -15.43 -11.55 0.08
C LEU A 183 -16.61 -10.98 -0.69
N THR A 184 -16.96 -9.73 -0.49
CA THR A 184 -18.16 -9.13 -1.11
C THR A 184 -17.91 -7.68 -1.49
N ASP A 185 -18.33 -7.29 -2.70
CA ASP A 185 -18.26 -5.93 -3.20
C ASP A 185 -19.27 -5.75 -4.34
N ASP A 186 -19.31 -4.58 -4.95
CA ASP A 186 -20.21 -4.23 -6.05
C ASP A 186 -20.14 -5.19 -7.25
N GLN A 187 -18.91 -5.67 -7.57
CA GLN A 187 -18.65 -6.46 -8.77
C GLN A 187 -18.68 -7.98 -8.53
N GLY A 188 -18.91 -8.40 -7.29
CA GLY A 188 -19.04 -9.81 -7.01
C GLY A 188 -19.28 -10.17 -5.54
N TRP A 189 -20.20 -11.10 -5.33
CA TRP A 189 -20.42 -11.76 -4.04
C TRP A 189 -19.76 -13.14 -4.06
N ARG A 190 -18.79 -13.39 -3.20
CA ARG A 190 -17.91 -14.56 -3.31
C ARG A 190 -18.11 -15.66 -2.27
N ILE A 191 -18.99 -15.48 -1.28
CA ILE A 191 -19.25 -16.45 -0.23
C ILE A 191 -20.64 -17.10 -0.36
N GLU A 192 -20.72 -18.44 -0.30
CA GLU A 192 -21.99 -19.15 -0.27
C GLU A 192 -22.77 -18.87 1.00
N ILE A 193 -24.00 -18.36 0.88
CA ILE A 193 -24.97 -18.20 1.95
C ILE A 193 -26.18 -19.07 1.61
N LYS A 194 -26.37 -20.18 2.31
CA LYS A 194 -27.39 -21.17 1.98
C LYS A 194 -28.81 -20.64 2.09
N LYS A 195 -29.03 -19.72 3.03
CA LYS A 195 -30.33 -19.04 3.18
C LYS A 195 -30.65 -18.13 1.98
N TYR A 196 -29.64 -17.61 1.30
CA TYR A 196 -29.79 -16.64 0.21
C TYR A 196 -29.04 -17.09 -1.06
N PRO A 197 -29.49 -18.17 -1.74
CA PRO A 197 -28.74 -18.79 -2.84
C PRO A 197 -28.51 -17.87 -4.05
N LYS A 198 -29.40 -16.89 -4.30
CA LYS A 198 -29.22 -15.93 -5.42
C LYS A 198 -27.96 -15.10 -5.28
N LEU A 199 -27.38 -14.95 -4.08
CA LEU A 199 -26.12 -14.25 -3.88
C LEU A 199 -24.98 -14.88 -4.69
N THR A 200 -24.98 -16.20 -4.81
CA THR A 200 -23.98 -16.92 -5.62
C THR A 200 -24.48 -17.30 -7.01
N GLU A 201 -25.80 -17.43 -7.22
CA GLU A 201 -26.39 -17.70 -8.54
C GLU A 201 -26.33 -16.46 -9.47
N ILE A 202 -26.53 -15.26 -8.90
CA ILE A 202 -26.59 -13.98 -9.62
C ILE A 202 -25.40 -13.09 -9.20
N GLY A 203 -25.27 -12.79 -7.91
CA GLY A 203 -24.31 -11.82 -7.38
C GLY A 203 -22.85 -12.21 -7.58
N ALA A 204 -22.56 -13.50 -7.78
CA ALA A 204 -21.19 -13.96 -8.02
C ALA A 204 -20.72 -13.73 -9.47
N PHE A 205 -21.57 -13.24 -10.38
CA PHE A 205 -21.26 -13.15 -11.80
C PHE A 205 -21.64 -11.80 -12.38
N ARG A 206 -20.77 -11.24 -13.23
CA ARG A 206 -21.04 -10.06 -14.05
C ARG A 206 -20.94 -10.42 -15.53
N ASP A 207 -21.69 -9.72 -16.38
CA ASP A 207 -21.79 -10.03 -17.81
C ASP A 207 -20.74 -9.31 -18.67
N SER A 208 -20.01 -8.37 -18.06
CA SER A 208 -18.91 -7.66 -18.73
C SER A 208 -17.91 -7.14 -17.73
N THR A 209 -16.68 -6.87 -18.20
CA THR A 209 -15.63 -6.21 -17.40
C THR A 209 -15.04 -5.07 -18.22
N VAL A 210 -14.79 -3.91 -17.60
CA VAL A 210 -14.15 -2.77 -18.24
C VAL A 210 -12.73 -3.13 -18.69
N ILE A 211 -12.40 -2.77 -19.94
CA ILE A 211 -11.05 -2.90 -20.50
C ILE A 211 -10.37 -1.54 -20.42
N GLY A 212 -9.11 -1.54 -20.06
CA GLY A 212 -8.37 -0.30 -19.91
C GLY A 212 -8.48 0.29 -18.51
N HIS A 213 -8.24 1.57 -18.36
CA HIS A 213 -8.44 2.26 -17.10
C HIS A 213 -9.91 2.71 -16.98
N TYR A 214 -10.48 2.66 -15.77
CA TYR A 214 -11.91 3.01 -15.56
C TYR A 214 -12.24 4.45 -15.96
N SER A 215 -11.24 5.34 -15.99
CA SER A 215 -11.36 6.73 -16.45
C SER A 215 -11.20 6.92 -17.97
N ASP A 216 -10.87 5.87 -18.71
CA ASP A 216 -10.70 5.95 -20.18
C ASP A 216 -12.02 6.39 -20.87
N THR A 217 -11.92 7.23 -21.91
CA THR A 217 -13.06 7.73 -22.65
C THR A 217 -12.79 7.66 -24.15
N PRO A 218 -13.61 6.92 -24.93
CA PRO A 218 -14.75 6.08 -24.50
C PRO A 218 -14.30 4.81 -23.77
N ARG A 219 -15.09 4.32 -22.83
CA ARG A 219 -14.83 3.06 -22.13
C ARG A 219 -15.11 1.88 -23.06
N ALA A 220 -14.24 0.88 -23.02
CA ALA A 220 -14.41 -0.41 -23.67
C ALA A 220 -14.75 -1.51 -22.65
N TYR A 221 -15.44 -2.55 -23.06
CA TYR A 221 -15.83 -3.67 -22.20
C TYR A 221 -15.55 -5.00 -22.91
N GLU A 222 -15.00 -5.93 -22.17
CA GLU A 222 -15.03 -7.34 -22.51
C GLU A 222 -16.41 -7.89 -22.12
N VAL A 223 -17.11 -8.46 -23.11
CA VAL A 223 -18.50 -8.92 -22.93
C VAL A 223 -18.48 -10.43 -22.74
N ASP A 224 -17.83 -10.85 -21.65
CA ASP A 224 -17.79 -12.26 -21.24
C ASP A 224 -18.25 -12.38 -19.79
N LYS A 225 -19.00 -13.45 -19.50
CA LYS A 225 -19.45 -13.73 -18.14
C LYS A 225 -18.26 -14.06 -17.26
N TYR A 226 -18.00 -13.21 -16.28
CA TYR A 226 -16.91 -13.35 -15.31
C TYR A 226 -17.42 -13.55 -13.91
N GLY A 227 -16.78 -14.41 -13.11
CA GLY A 227 -17.07 -14.56 -11.71
C GLY A 227 -16.69 -15.94 -11.14
N GLY A 228 -17.14 -16.17 -9.93
CA GLY A 228 -16.89 -17.36 -9.13
C GLY A 228 -17.30 -17.13 -7.69
N PHE A 229 -17.32 -18.18 -6.89
CA PHE A 229 -17.59 -18.08 -5.45
C PHE A 229 -16.97 -19.26 -4.72
N TYR A 230 -16.89 -19.16 -3.40
CA TYR A 230 -16.43 -20.24 -2.53
C TYR A 230 -17.64 -20.87 -1.85
N THR A 231 -17.72 -22.21 -1.90
CA THR A 231 -18.66 -22.97 -1.07
C THR A 231 -18.24 -22.89 0.40
N GLN A 232 -19.17 -23.11 1.32
CA GLN A 232 -18.85 -23.12 2.76
C GLN A 232 -17.76 -24.13 3.12
N ASP A 233 -17.71 -25.27 2.44
CA ASP A 233 -16.67 -26.28 2.67
C ASP A 233 -15.30 -25.81 2.17
N GLN A 234 -15.26 -25.05 1.06
CA GLN A 234 -14.03 -24.41 0.58
C GLN A 234 -13.53 -23.33 1.53
N ILE A 235 -14.44 -22.50 2.08
CA ILE A 235 -14.11 -21.51 3.11
C ILE A 235 -13.49 -22.20 4.34
N LYS A 236 -14.13 -23.23 4.89
CA LYS A 236 -13.60 -24.00 6.03
C LYS A 236 -12.21 -24.54 5.73
N ALA A 237 -12.00 -25.11 4.54
CA ALA A 237 -10.71 -25.64 4.13
C ALA A 237 -9.60 -24.57 3.98
N VAL A 238 -9.95 -23.32 3.68
CA VAL A 238 -9.00 -22.19 3.70
C VAL A 238 -8.72 -21.73 5.13
N VAL A 239 -9.73 -21.59 5.96
CA VAL A 239 -9.60 -21.19 7.38
C VAL A 239 -8.76 -22.21 8.15
N GLU A 240 -9.02 -23.50 7.98
CA GLU A 240 -8.22 -24.58 8.58
C GLU A 240 -6.76 -24.52 8.07
N TYR A 241 -6.56 -24.36 6.77
CA TYR A 241 -5.22 -24.25 6.17
C TYR A 241 -4.40 -23.06 6.71
N ALA A 242 -5.04 -21.92 6.92
CA ALA A 242 -4.42 -20.74 7.50
C ALA A 242 -4.06 -20.95 8.98
N SER A 243 -4.94 -21.60 9.75
CA SER A 243 -4.71 -21.87 11.18
C SER A 243 -3.49 -22.75 11.43
N LEU A 244 -3.16 -23.69 10.52
CA LEU A 244 -1.94 -24.51 10.58
C LEU A 244 -0.64 -23.68 10.43
N LYS A 245 -0.75 -22.40 10.08
CA LYS A 245 0.36 -21.44 9.95
C LYS A 245 0.20 -20.25 10.90
N TYR A 246 -0.69 -20.40 11.89
CA TYR A 246 -0.98 -19.35 12.88
C TYR A 246 -1.47 -18.04 12.23
N ILE A 247 -2.20 -18.15 11.10
CA ILE A 247 -2.83 -17.04 10.41
C ILE A 247 -4.34 -17.09 10.67
N THR A 248 -4.85 -16.02 11.28
CA THR A 248 -6.29 -15.81 11.48
C THR A 248 -6.89 -15.22 10.21
N VAL A 249 -7.99 -15.81 9.73
CA VAL A 249 -8.73 -15.28 8.58
C VAL A 249 -9.85 -14.38 9.09
N VAL A 250 -9.80 -13.10 8.77
CA VAL A 250 -10.83 -12.09 9.07
C VAL A 250 -11.66 -11.89 7.80
N PRO A 251 -12.96 -12.29 7.80
CA PRO A 251 -13.82 -12.07 6.64
C PRO A 251 -14.32 -10.63 6.61
N GLU A 252 -14.48 -10.09 5.40
CA GLU A 252 -15.18 -8.83 5.17
C GLU A 252 -16.46 -9.07 4.38
N ILE A 253 -17.56 -8.50 4.91
CA ILE A 253 -18.90 -8.48 4.31
C ILE A 253 -19.36 -7.04 4.27
N GLU A 254 -19.36 -6.46 3.09
CA GLU A 254 -19.63 -5.05 2.86
C GLU A 254 -21.03 -4.61 3.21
N MET A 255 -21.14 -3.50 3.94
CA MET A 255 -22.37 -2.80 4.27
C MET A 255 -22.12 -1.39 4.82
N PRO A 256 -22.97 -0.38 4.57
CA PRO A 256 -24.13 -0.43 3.68
C PRO A 256 -23.77 -0.18 2.21
N GLY A 257 -22.56 0.35 1.93
CA GLY A 257 -21.98 0.57 0.60
C GLY A 257 -21.53 -0.73 -0.08
N HIS A 258 -20.90 -0.63 -1.23
CA HIS A 258 -20.29 -1.73 -2.00
C HIS A 258 -21.18 -2.99 -2.11
N SER A 259 -22.48 -2.78 -2.34
CA SER A 259 -23.51 -3.80 -2.17
C SER A 259 -24.22 -4.20 -3.47
N ARG A 260 -23.80 -3.66 -4.64
CA ARG A 260 -24.48 -3.86 -5.92
C ARG A 260 -24.66 -5.32 -6.33
N ALA A 261 -23.71 -6.20 -6.03
CA ALA A 261 -23.85 -7.63 -6.31
C ALA A 261 -24.99 -8.26 -5.49
N ALA A 262 -25.11 -7.90 -4.21
CA ALA A 262 -26.20 -8.35 -3.37
C ALA A 262 -27.54 -7.74 -3.80
N LEU A 263 -27.59 -6.46 -4.16
CA LEU A 263 -28.81 -5.77 -4.62
C LEU A 263 -29.25 -6.26 -6.00
N ALA A 264 -28.34 -6.70 -6.87
CA ALA A 264 -28.70 -7.39 -8.11
C ALA A 264 -29.38 -8.74 -7.83
N SER A 265 -28.99 -9.42 -6.74
CA SER A 265 -29.56 -10.70 -6.32
C SER A 265 -30.90 -10.55 -5.60
N TYR A 266 -31.03 -9.52 -4.78
CA TYR A 266 -32.20 -9.20 -3.94
C TYR A 266 -32.55 -7.71 -4.01
N PRO A 267 -33.19 -7.25 -5.11
CA PRO A 267 -33.48 -5.84 -5.35
C PRO A 267 -34.34 -5.17 -4.27
N GLU A 268 -35.16 -5.96 -3.58
CA GLU A 268 -36.00 -5.51 -2.46
C GLU A 268 -35.20 -4.96 -1.27
N LEU A 269 -33.89 -5.22 -1.18
CA LEU A 269 -33.02 -4.68 -0.13
C LEU A 269 -32.55 -3.25 -0.44
N SER A 270 -32.76 -2.77 -1.67
CA SER A 270 -32.38 -1.41 -2.08
C SER A 270 -33.48 -0.40 -1.79
N CYS A 271 -33.14 0.89 -1.86
CA CYS A 271 -34.08 1.98 -1.76
C CYS A 271 -35.01 2.11 -2.98
N THR A 272 -34.60 1.63 -4.14
CA THR A 272 -35.30 1.83 -5.41
C THR A 272 -36.05 0.60 -5.90
N SER A 273 -35.78 -0.57 -5.39
CA SER A 273 -36.29 -1.87 -5.84
C SER A 273 -36.13 -2.14 -7.36
N THR A 274 -35.28 -1.38 -8.02
CA THR A 274 -34.99 -1.54 -9.45
C THR A 274 -33.88 -2.54 -9.65
N ILE A 275 -34.11 -3.57 -10.46
CA ILE A 275 -33.08 -4.56 -10.78
C ILE A 275 -32.05 -3.92 -11.70
N LYS A 276 -30.81 -3.89 -11.23
CA LYS A 276 -29.64 -3.53 -12.02
C LYS A 276 -28.66 -4.71 -11.98
N PRO A 277 -28.04 -5.07 -13.10
CA PRO A 277 -27.07 -6.16 -13.12
C PRO A 277 -25.86 -5.85 -12.24
N VAL A 278 -25.10 -6.90 -11.91
CA VAL A 278 -23.79 -6.75 -11.27
C VAL A 278 -22.89 -5.90 -12.20
N PRO A 279 -22.27 -4.81 -11.73
CA PRO A 279 -21.53 -3.91 -12.60
C PRO A 279 -20.22 -4.53 -13.08
N GLY A 280 -19.86 -4.22 -14.33
CA GLY A 280 -18.56 -4.53 -14.91
C GLY A 280 -17.57 -3.37 -14.87
N LEU A 281 -17.93 -2.28 -14.22
CA LEU A 281 -17.12 -1.07 -14.02
C LEU A 281 -16.62 -1.00 -12.58
N TRP A 282 -15.44 -0.43 -12.38
CA TRP A 282 -14.89 -0.10 -11.07
C TRP A 282 -15.41 1.25 -10.58
N GLY A 283 -15.45 1.45 -9.28
CA GLY A 283 -15.82 2.71 -8.63
C GLY A 283 -16.91 2.58 -7.58
N VAL A 284 -17.36 3.70 -7.04
CA VAL A 284 -18.40 3.83 -6.01
C VAL A 284 -19.76 3.98 -6.67
N PHE A 285 -20.77 3.27 -6.16
CA PHE A 285 -22.13 3.30 -6.71
C PHE A 285 -23.15 3.84 -5.71
N ASP A 286 -24.12 4.64 -6.20
CA ASP A 286 -25.18 5.23 -5.37
C ASP A 286 -26.13 4.21 -4.74
N ASP A 287 -26.27 3.03 -5.37
CA ASP A 287 -27.21 2.02 -4.89
C ASP A 287 -26.56 1.21 -3.76
N ILE A 288 -26.98 1.49 -2.54
CA ILE A 288 -26.54 0.86 -1.29
C ILE A 288 -27.74 0.21 -0.59
N TYR A 289 -27.51 -0.59 0.45
CA TYR A 289 -28.59 -1.17 1.24
C TYR A 289 -29.50 -0.08 1.81
N CYS A 290 -30.82 -0.30 1.72
CA CYS A 290 -31.78 0.51 2.43
C CYS A 290 -31.68 0.23 3.95
N SER A 291 -31.86 1.25 4.78
CA SER A 291 -31.76 1.12 6.25
C SER A 291 -32.95 0.48 6.94
N LYS A 292 -33.92 -0.05 6.18
CA LYS A 292 -35.10 -0.71 6.71
C LYS A 292 -34.77 -2.01 7.45
N SER A 293 -35.69 -2.43 8.34
CA SER A 293 -35.52 -3.62 9.20
C SER A 293 -35.22 -4.89 8.42
N GLU A 294 -35.79 -5.07 7.23
CA GLU A 294 -35.60 -6.24 6.38
C GLU A 294 -34.15 -6.34 5.88
N SER A 295 -33.50 -5.21 5.53
CA SER A 295 -32.11 -5.20 5.12
C SER A 295 -31.17 -5.49 6.29
N ILE A 296 -31.46 -4.92 7.46
CA ILE A 296 -30.69 -5.22 8.68
C ILE A 296 -30.85 -6.70 9.06
N GLN A 297 -32.07 -7.27 8.94
CA GLN A 297 -32.29 -8.69 9.22
C GLN A 297 -31.59 -9.59 8.21
N PHE A 298 -31.58 -9.21 6.90
CA PHE A 298 -30.82 -9.91 5.88
C PHE A 298 -29.33 -9.99 6.25
N MET A 299 -28.73 -8.87 6.67
CA MET A 299 -27.32 -8.85 7.07
C MET A 299 -27.06 -9.70 8.31
N LYS A 300 -27.94 -9.68 9.30
CA LYS A 300 -27.85 -10.58 10.48
C LYS A 300 -27.91 -12.04 10.08
N ASP A 301 -28.76 -12.40 9.14
CA ASP A 301 -28.90 -13.77 8.63
C ASP A 301 -27.62 -14.21 7.85
N VAL A 302 -27.03 -13.33 7.05
CA VAL A 302 -25.76 -13.55 6.36
C VAL A 302 -24.66 -13.77 7.40
N LEU A 303 -24.55 -12.87 8.37
CA LEU A 303 -23.54 -12.96 9.43
C LEU A 303 -23.69 -14.20 10.30
N GLU A 304 -24.90 -14.72 10.52
CA GLU A 304 -25.08 -16.00 11.24
C GLU A 304 -24.34 -17.16 10.57
N GLU A 305 -24.38 -17.24 9.22
CA GLU A 305 -23.64 -18.26 8.48
C GLU A 305 -22.15 -17.97 8.44
N VAL A 306 -21.75 -16.69 8.29
CA VAL A 306 -20.33 -16.27 8.32
C VAL A 306 -19.68 -16.64 9.66
N LEU A 307 -20.35 -16.36 10.78
CA LEU A 307 -19.83 -16.66 12.12
C LEU A 307 -19.59 -18.16 12.35
N ALA A 308 -20.35 -19.02 11.68
CA ALA A 308 -20.16 -20.47 11.75
C ALA A 308 -18.94 -20.95 10.91
N LEU A 309 -18.46 -20.14 9.99
CA LEU A 309 -17.34 -20.47 9.10
C LEU A 309 -16.00 -19.90 9.58
N PHE A 310 -16.03 -18.74 10.25
CA PHE A 310 -14.85 -18.01 10.65
C PHE A 310 -14.74 -17.92 12.17
N PRO A 311 -13.68 -18.49 12.77
CA PRO A 311 -13.45 -18.43 14.22
C PRO A 311 -12.87 -17.10 14.70
N SER A 312 -12.54 -16.18 13.80
CA SER A 312 -11.96 -14.88 14.09
C SER A 312 -12.77 -14.09 15.12
N GLU A 313 -12.09 -13.45 16.07
CA GLU A 313 -12.70 -12.53 17.02
C GLU A 313 -13.33 -11.32 16.28
N TYR A 314 -12.69 -10.85 15.21
CA TYR A 314 -13.12 -9.70 14.41
C TYR A 314 -13.86 -10.15 13.16
N ILE A 315 -14.95 -9.42 12.86
CA ILE A 315 -15.69 -9.51 11.59
C ILE A 315 -15.66 -8.12 10.97
N HIS A 316 -15.08 -8.01 9.77
CA HIS A 316 -15.04 -6.74 9.06
C HIS A 316 -16.34 -6.53 8.30
N VAL A 317 -16.91 -5.32 8.43
CA VAL A 317 -18.23 -4.98 7.86
C VAL A 317 -18.15 -3.90 6.78
N GLY A 318 -16.94 -3.54 6.33
CA GLY A 318 -16.73 -2.44 5.41
C GLY A 318 -17.06 -1.11 6.06
N GLY A 319 -18.10 -0.44 5.58
CA GLY A 319 -18.61 0.83 6.10
C GLY A 319 -18.09 2.04 5.36
N ASP A 320 -17.20 1.83 4.38
CA ASP A 320 -16.57 2.85 3.57
C ASP A 320 -17.48 3.33 2.41
N GLU A 321 -17.16 4.49 1.90
CA GLU A 321 -17.63 5.07 0.65
C GLU A 321 -19.14 4.91 0.36
N ALA A 322 -19.99 4.86 1.40
CA ALA A 322 -21.42 4.70 1.25
C ALA A 322 -22.09 6.02 0.83
N PRO A 323 -22.53 6.22 -0.44
CA PRO A 323 -23.19 7.44 -0.88
C PRO A 323 -24.55 7.61 -0.24
N LYS A 324 -24.88 8.82 0.22
CA LYS A 324 -26.13 9.13 0.92
C LYS A 324 -27.29 9.50 -0.04
N VAL A 325 -27.01 9.54 -1.34
CA VAL A 325 -27.96 10.04 -2.38
C VAL A 325 -29.29 9.28 -2.33
N ARG A 326 -29.25 7.94 -2.30
CA ARG A 326 -30.47 7.13 -2.26
C ARG A 326 -31.23 7.24 -0.95
N TRP A 327 -30.53 7.37 0.17
CA TRP A 327 -31.15 7.49 1.49
C TRP A 327 -31.92 8.78 1.67
N ARG A 328 -31.47 9.91 1.07
CA ARG A 328 -32.14 11.22 1.11
C ARG A 328 -33.52 11.17 0.53
N ASP A 329 -33.72 10.42 -0.56
CA ASP A 329 -34.98 10.34 -1.27
C ASP A 329 -35.83 9.10 -0.88
N CYS A 330 -35.33 8.23 -0.02
CA CYS A 330 -35.97 6.98 0.37
C CYS A 330 -36.93 7.20 1.57
N ASN A 331 -38.22 6.99 1.37
CA ASN A 331 -39.19 7.13 2.44
C ASN A 331 -38.92 6.22 3.65
N ASP A 332 -38.43 5.01 3.43
CA ASP A 332 -38.10 4.09 4.51
C ASP A 332 -36.90 4.59 5.31
N CYS A 333 -35.83 5.07 4.66
CA CYS A 333 -34.68 5.64 5.31
C CYS A 333 -35.04 6.91 6.10
N GLN A 334 -35.79 7.81 5.51
CA GLN A 334 -36.26 9.03 6.19
C GLN A 334 -37.19 8.74 7.38
N ARG A 335 -37.97 7.65 7.31
CA ARG A 335 -38.74 7.17 8.46
C ARG A 335 -37.83 6.66 9.58
N VAL A 336 -36.79 5.88 9.28
CA VAL A 336 -35.84 5.41 10.28
C VAL A 336 -35.14 6.60 10.96
N ILE A 337 -34.71 7.61 10.20
CA ILE A 337 -34.14 8.85 10.75
C ILE A 337 -35.09 9.49 11.76
N LYS A 338 -36.36 9.68 11.35
CA LYS A 338 -37.38 10.32 12.19
C LYS A 338 -37.73 9.51 13.44
N ASP A 339 -37.91 8.19 13.29
CA ASP A 339 -38.36 7.31 14.36
C ASP A 339 -37.30 7.06 15.44
N ASN A 340 -36.00 7.30 15.10
CA ASN A 340 -34.88 7.16 15.98
C ASN A 340 -34.22 8.50 16.37
N ASP A 341 -34.87 9.65 16.07
CA ASP A 341 -34.39 11.00 16.39
C ASP A 341 -32.97 11.28 15.84
N LEU A 342 -32.60 10.70 14.67
CA LEU A 342 -31.32 10.92 14.01
C LEU A 342 -31.34 12.26 13.27
N LYS A 343 -30.16 12.90 13.13
CA LYS A 343 -30.04 14.22 12.50
C LYS A 343 -30.05 14.15 10.97
N ASP A 344 -29.34 13.16 10.42
CA ASP A 344 -29.06 13.06 9.00
C ASP A 344 -28.68 11.62 8.58
N GLU A 345 -28.30 11.45 7.33
CA GLU A 345 -27.90 10.17 6.76
C GLU A 345 -26.53 9.66 7.27
N HIS A 346 -25.69 10.50 7.87
CA HIS A 346 -24.45 10.05 8.54
C HIS A 346 -24.79 9.36 9.87
N GLU A 347 -25.68 9.94 10.67
CA GLU A 347 -26.18 9.27 11.86
C GLU A 347 -27.02 8.02 11.51
N LEU A 348 -27.67 7.99 10.33
CA LEU A 348 -28.34 6.78 9.84
C LEU A 348 -27.35 5.67 9.53
N GLN A 349 -26.18 5.96 8.96
CA GLN A 349 -25.12 4.97 8.77
C GLN A 349 -24.62 4.44 10.10
N SER A 350 -24.36 5.33 11.06
CA SER A 350 -23.98 4.93 12.42
C SER A 350 -25.04 4.03 13.05
N TYR A 351 -26.32 4.38 12.95
CA TYR A 351 -27.41 3.52 13.42
C TYR A 351 -27.39 2.14 12.77
N PHE A 352 -27.20 2.06 11.44
CA PHE A 352 -27.09 0.78 10.73
C PHE A 352 -25.96 -0.07 11.29
N ILE A 353 -24.75 0.50 11.40
CA ILE A 353 -23.57 -0.18 11.92
C ILE A 353 -23.78 -0.61 13.38
N GLN A 354 -24.39 0.21 14.23
CA GLN A 354 -24.70 -0.13 15.63
C GLN A 354 -25.65 -1.32 15.75
N GLN A 355 -26.65 -1.47 14.84
CA GLN A 355 -27.52 -2.64 14.81
C GLN A 355 -26.75 -3.93 14.50
N ILE A 356 -25.72 -3.83 13.67
CA ILE A 356 -24.86 -4.96 13.31
C ILE A 356 -23.86 -5.25 14.43
N ASP A 357 -23.23 -4.22 15.02
CA ASP A 357 -22.31 -4.39 16.15
C ASP A 357 -23.00 -5.01 17.36
N SER A 358 -24.21 -4.53 17.70
CA SER A 358 -25.00 -5.13 18.77
C SER A 358 -25.27 -6.63 18.52
N TYR A 359 -25.52 -7.00 17.26
CA TYR A 359 -25.70 -8.38 16.88
C TYR A 359 -24.40 -9.19 17.04
N LEU A 360 -23.28 -8.72 16.49
CA LEU A 360 -21.97 -9.38 16.59
C LEU A 360 -21.51 -9.52 18.05
N THR A 361 -21.68 -8.47 18.85
CA THR A 361 -21.39 -8.48 20.29
C THR A 361 -22.23 -9.54 21.02
N SER A 362 -23.52 -9.69 20.67
CA SER A 362 -24.38 -10.73 21.26
C SER A 362 -23.92 -12.15 20.92
N LYS A 363 -23.13 -12.32 19.86
CA LYS A 363 -22.52 -13.58 19.44
C LYS A 363 -21.07 -13.74 19.95
N GLY A 364 -20.57 -12.80 20.78
CA GLY A 364 -19.22 -12.83 21.32
C GLY A 364 -18.13 -12.46 20.28
N ARG A 365 -18.47 -11.66 19.28
CA ARG A 365 -17.56 -11.16 18.24
C ARG A 365 -17.43 -9.65 18.31
N LYS A 366 -16.34 -9.13 17.77
CA LYS A 366 -16.09 -7.69 17.62
C LYS A 366 -16.28 -7.27 16.15
N LEU A 367 -16.97 -6.15 15.98
CA LEU A 367 -17.03 -5.47 14.70
C LEU A 367 -15.71 -4.73 14.45
N ILE A 368 -15.20 -4.80 13.23
CA ILE A 368 -14.19 -3.89 12.71
C ILE A 368 -14.71 -3.31 11.38
N GLY A 369 -14.42 -2.05 11.09
CA GLY A 369 -14.77 -1.42 9.82
C GLY A 369 -13.79 -0.32 9.44
N TRP A 370 -13.90 0.13 8.20
CA TRP A 370 -13.10 1.25 7.69
C TRP A 370 -13.40 2.54 8.49
N ASP A 371 -12.50 3.50 8.47
CA ASP A 371 -12.58 4.66 9.39
C ASP A 371 -13.77 5.61 9.17
N GLU A 372 -14.59 5.40 8.13
CA GLU A 372 -15.88 6.07 7.95
C GLU A 372 -16.91 5.70 9.03
N ILE A 373 -16.76 4.55 9.70
CA ILE A 373 -17.66 4.19 10.82
C ILE A 373 -17.54 5.14 12.03
N LEU A 374 -16.50 5.99 12.08
CA LEU A 374 -16.38 7.09 13.04
C LEU A 374 -17.42 8.20 12.81
N GLU A 375 -17.90 8.34 11.57
CA GLU A 375 -18.86 9.38 11.18
C GLU A 375 -20.24 9.07 11.79
N GLY A 376 -20.85 10.05 12.45
CA GLY A 376 -22.16 9.87 13.11
C GLY A 376 -22.11 9.15 14.47
N GLY A 377 -20.94 8.70 14.92
CA GLY A 377 -20.73 8.07 16.23
C GLY A 377 -20.39 6.59 16.15
N LEU A 378 -19.33 6.19 16.84
CA LEU A 378 -18.81 4.83 16.88
C LEU A 378 -19.50 4.01 17.98
N SER A 379 -19.76 2.75 17.73
CA SER A 379 -20.26 1.79 18.72
C SER A 379 -19.16 1.44 19.74
N ASP A 380 -19.50 1.25 21.00
CA ASP A 380 -18.55 1.13 22.13
C ASP A 380 -17.48 0.03 21.96
N ASN A 381 -17.80 -1.07 21.28
CA ASN A 381 -16.91 -2.23 21.12
C ASN A 381 -16.28 -2.32 19.73
N ALA A 382 -16.61 -1.43 18.82
CA ALA A 382 -16.12 -1.48 17.45
C ALA A 382 -14.63 -1.12 17.38
N ALA A 383 -13.88 -1.87 16.58
CA ALA A 383 -12.52 -1.55 16.16
C ALA A 383 -12.54 -0.78 14.83
N VAL A 384 -11.49 -0.01 14.58
CA VAL A 384 -11.39 0.85 13.39
C VAL A 384 -10.20 0.44 12.54
N MET A 385 -10.41 0.25 11.23
CA MET A 385 -9.34 0.14 10.26
C MET A 385 -9.15 1.48 9.55
N SER A 386 -8.01 2.15 9.84
CA SER A 386 -7.75 3.52 9.36
C SER A 386 -7.02 3.51 8.03
N TRP A 387 -7.69 3.89 6.93
CA TRP A 387 -7.16 3.89 5.58
C TRP A 387 -6.99 5.28 4.95
N ARG A 388 -7.84 6.25 5.29
CA ARG A 388 -7.81 7.64 4.77
C ARG A 388 -6.64 8.47 5.35
N GLY A 389 -5.60 7.82 5.83
CA GLY A 389 -4.45 8.39 6.52
C GLY A 389 -4.38 7.93 7.97
N THR A 390 -3.65 8.67 8.81
CA THR A 390 -3.46 8.29 10.23
C THR A 390 -4.42 8.98 11.19
N LYS A 391 -5.22 9.93 10.70
CA LYS A 391 -6.09 10.78 11.54
C LYS A 391 -7.22 9.96 12.18
N GLY A 392 -7.94 9.16 11.38
CA GLY A 392 -9.06 8.34 11.88
C GLY A 392 -8.59 7.36 12.97
N GLY A 393 -7.46 6.67 12.74
CA GLY A 393 -6.89 5.77 13.73
C GLY A 393 -6.46 6.48 15.02
N LYS A 394 -5.88 7.68 14.92
CA LYS A 394 -5.55 8.49 16.10
C LYS A 394 -6.80 8.90 16.87
N GLU A 395 -7.87 9.32 16.19
CA GLU A 395 -9.15 9.70 16.80
C GLU A 395 -9.80 8.51 17.51
N ALA A 396 -9.81 7.33 16.89
CA ALA A 396 -10.33 6.10 17.51
C ALA A 396 -9.52 5.70 18.76
N ALA A 397 -8.18 5.71 18.68
CA ALA A 397 -7.30 5.39 19.80
C ALA A 397 -7.46 6.38 20.98
N LEU A 398 -7.68 7.67 20.70
CA LEU A 398 -7.99 8.67 21.72
C LEU A 398 -9.33 8.39 22.43
N GLN A 399 -10.27 7.76 21.76
CA GLN A 399 -11.54 7.28 22.31
C GLN A 399 -11.42 5.86 22.93
N LYS A 400 -10.21 5.27 22.90
CA LYS A 400 -9.87 3.94 23.43
C LYS A 400 -10.46 2.76 22.65
N HIS A 401 -10.71 2.95 21.38
CA HIS A 401 -11.05 1.88 20.45
C HIS A 401 -9.77 1.23 19.91
N GLU A 402 -9.84 -0.08 19.66
CA GLU A 402 -8.78 -0.82 18.99
C GLU A 402 -8.67 -0.39 17.52
N VAL A 403 -7.44 -0.29 17.02
CA VAL A 403 -7.16 0.27 15.70
C VAL A 403 -6.19 -0.61 14.92
N VAL A 404 -6.50 -0.86 13.67
CA VAL A 404 -5.57 -1.38 12.68
C VAL A 404 -5.23 -0.26 11.70
N MET A 405 -3.94 0.00 11.51
CA MET A 405 -3.47 1.06 10.62
C MET A 405 -3.24 0.51 9.21
N SER A 406 -3.94 1.07 8.23
CA SER A 406 -3.85 0.69 6.82
C SER A 406 -3.85 1.90 5.88
N PRO A 407 -3.07 2.98 6.19
CA PRO A 407 -3.18 4.24 5.45
C PRO A 407 -2.71 4.10 3.99
N THR A 408 -3.49 4.69 3.05
CA THR A 408 -3.17 4.70 1.61
C THR A 408 -1.74 5.16 1.29
N THR A 409 -1.17 6.03 2.13
CA THR A 409 0.18 6.57 1.96
C THR A 409 1.28 5.49 2.06
N TYR A 410 1.01 4.36 2.77
CA TYR A 410 2.01 3.35 3.10
C TYR A 410 1.58 1.92 2.80
N CYS A 411 0.27 1.64 2.68
CA CYS A 411 -0.26 0.29 2.77
C CYS A 411 -1.09 -0.16 1.57
N TYR A 412 -1.29 0.66 0.52
CA TYR A 412 -2.08 0.28 -0.66
C TYR A 412 -1.18 -0.31 -1.74
N PHE A 413 -1.13 -1.63 -1.79
CA PHE A 413 -0.24 -2.36 -2.70
C PHE A 413 -0.80 -2.53 -4.12
N ASP A 414 -1.97 -2.04 -4.39
CA ASP A 414 -2.54 -1.83 -5.71
C ASP A 414 -1.97 -0.60 -6.46
N TYR A 415 -1.12 0.23 -5.79
CA TYR A 415 -0.42 1.36 -6.39
C TYR A 415 0.86 0.94 -7.10
N TYR A 416 1.32 1.75 -8.07
CA TYR A 416 2.58 1.55 -8.77
C TYR A 416 3.78 1.50 -7.82
N GLN A 417 4.70 0.55 -8.05
CA GLN A 417 5.91 0.38 -7.24
C GLN A 417 7.08 1.23 -7.75
N SER A 418 7.12 1.48 -9.06
CA SER A 418 8.13 2.31 -9.70
C SER A 418 7.50 3.21 -10.76
N ALA A 419 8.29 4.19 -11.24
CA ALA A 419 7.89 5.06 -12.35
C ALA A 419 8.27 4.47 -13.72
N SER A 420 8.68 3.21 -13.79
CA SER A 420 9.05 2.56 -15.03
C SER A 420 7.85 2.41 -15.97
N PRO A 421 8.00 2.68 -17.27
CA PRO A 421 6.94 2.43 -18.26
C PRO A 421 6.55 0.95 -18.40
N SER A 422 7.37 0.04 -17.89
CA SER A 422 7.12 -1.40 -17.89
C SER A 422 6.30 -1.90 -16.71
N GLU A 423 5.93 -1.02 -15.76
CA GLU A 423 5.04 -1.41 -14.66
C GLU A 423 3.71 -1.92 -15.20
N PRO A 424 3.18 -3.03 -14.64
CA PRO A 424 1.84 -3.48 -14.97
C PRO A 424 0.82 -2.40 -14.59
N ARG A 425 -0.29 -2.34 -15.32
CA ARG A 425 -1.35 -1.37 -15.03
C ARG A 425 -1.84 -1.50 -13.60
N ALA A 426 -1.94 -0.36 -12.94
CA ALA A 426 -2.48 -0.21 -11.59
C ALA A 426 -3.57 0.86 -11.58
N ILE A 427 -4.29 1.01 -10.46
CA ILE A 427 -5.35 2.00 -10.31
C ILE A 427 -4.83 3.44 -10.38
N GLY A 428 -3.56 3.63 -10.09
CA GLY A 428 -2.89 4.93 -9.96
C GLY A 428 -2.02 4.94 -8.70
N GLY A 429 -1.62 6.14 -8.27
CA GLY A 429 -0.79 6.30 -7.08
C GLY A 429 0.65 5.78 -7.27
N TYR A 430 1.49 6.09 -6.30
CA TYR A 430 2.90 5.68 -6.31
C TYR A 430 3.33 5.30 -4.89
N LEU A 431 3.68 4.03 -4.70
CA LEU A 431 4.07 3.47 -3.40
C LEU A 431 5.29 2.56 -3.56
N PRO A 432 6.51 3.13 -3.61
CA PRO A 432 7.74 2.36 -3.66
C PRO A 432 8.02 1.65 -2.33
N MET A 433 8.82 0.60 -2.35
CA MET A 433 9.19 -0.21 -1.17
C MET A 433 9.76 0.66 -0.03
N LYS A 434 10.56 1.68 -0.35
CA LYS A 434 11.11 2.62 0.65
C LYS A 434 10.01 3.30 1.47
N LYS A 435 8.93 3.70 0.81
CA LYS A 435 7.81 4.36 1.48
C LYS A 435 7.07 3.42 2.41
N VAL A 436 6.89 2.16 2.01
CA VAL A 436 6.34 1.11 2.89
C VAL A 436 7.26 0.87 4.10
N TYR A 437 8.57 0.83 3.88
CA TYR A 437 9.57 0.67 4.94
C TYR A 437 9.55 1.80 5.98
N GLU A 438 9.23 3.02 5.57
CA GLU A 438 9.10 4.19 6.45
C GLU A 438 7.88 4.12 7.37
N PHE A 439 6.92 3.25 7.09
CA PHE A 439 5.69 3.15 7.86
C PHE A 439 5.94 2.82 9.33
N ASP A 440 5.27 3.56 10.20
CA ASP A 440 5.10 3.24 11.63
C ASP A 440 3.59 3.22 11.93
N PRO A 441 3.04 2.10 12.43
CA PRO A 441 1.63 2.03 12.82
C PRO A 441 1.23 3.00 13.94
N ILE A 442 2.17 3.45 14.78
CA ILE A 442 1.86 4.41 15.83
C ILE A 442 1.71 5.81 15.24
N PRO A 443 0.50 6.42 15.26
CA PRO A 443 0.30 7.76 14.72
C PRO A 443 1.10 8.82 15.46
N GLU A 444 1.68 9.76 14.71
CA GLU A 444 2.43 10.86 15.29
C GLU A 444 1.59 11.67 16.30
N GLY A 445 2.17 11.92 17.46
CA GLY A 445 1.54 12.67 18.55
C GLY A 445 0.39 11.91 19.24
N LEU A 446 0.31 10.59 19.13
CA LEU A 446 -0.53 9.76 19.99
C LEU A 446 0.15 9.65 21.38
N PRO A 447 -0.54 9.89 22.50
CA PRO A 447 0.02 9.67 23.84
C PRO A 447 0.48 8.22 24.03
N GLN A 448 1.69 8.01 24.57
CA GLN A 448 2.31 6.68 24.69
C GLN A 448 1.44 5.64 25.42
N ASN A 449 0.69 6.04 26.43
CA ASN A 449 -0.21 5.15 27.17
C ASN A 449 -1.41 4.66 26.35
N LEU A 450 -1.64 5.22 25.15
CA LEU A 450 -2.69 4.83 24.23
C LEU A 450 -2.15 3.96 23.08
N ASN A 451 -0.84 3.77 22.96
CA ASN A 451 -0.24 2.91 21.93
C ASN A 451 -0.79 1.49 21.95
N LYS A 452 -1.21 1.01 23.12
CA LYS A 452 -1.83 -0.32 23.31
C LYS A 452 -3.14 -0.51 22.56
N PHE A 453 -3.78 0.57 22.07
CA PHE A 453 -4.98 0.48 21.24
C PHE A 453 -4.64 0.32 19.76
N ILE A 454 -3.38 0.51 19.36
CA ILE A 454 -2.92 0.23 18.01
C ILE A 454 -2.51 -1.24 17.95
N LEU A 455 -3.37 -2.06 17.37
CA LEU A 455 -3.14 -3.51 17.24
C LEU A 455 -1.97 -3.82 16.28
N GLY A 456 -1.75 -2.95 15.29
CA GLY A 456 -0.71 -3.09 14.28
C GLY A 456 -1.12 -2.47 12.95
N GLY A 457 -0.75 -3.13 11.86
CA GLY A 457 -1.04 -2.63 10.52
C GLY A 457 -1.30 -3.71 9.49
N GLN A 458 -1.76 -3.26 8.31
CA GLN A 458 -2.15 -4.14 7.22
C GLN A 458 -1.89 -3.46 5.88
N ALA A 459 -1.48 -4.22 4.86
CA ALA A 459 -1.52 -3.76 3.48
C ALA A 459 -2.74 -4.32 2.76
N ASN A 460 -3.27 -3.50 1.85
CA ASN A 460 -4.45 -3.81 1.06
C ASN A 460 -4.07 -4.05 -0.41
N LEU A 461 -4.63 -5.12 -0.98
CA LEU A 461 -4.52 -5.47 -2.39
C LEU A 461 -5.92 -5.48 -2.99
N TRP A 462 -6.34 -4.30 -3.48
CA TRP A 462 -7.53 -4.13 -4.29
C TRP A 462 -7.26 -4.64 -5.69
N THR A 463 -8.18 -5.40 -6.27
CA THR A 463 -7.87 -6.23 -7.44
C THR A 463 -8.51 -5.75 -8.74
N GLU A 464 -8.95 -4.51 -8.84
CA GLU A 464 -9.49 -3.91 -10.07
C GLU A 464 -8.53 -4.12 -11.26
N TYR A 465 -7.23 -4.06 -11.00
CA TYR A 465 -6.16 -4.21 -11.99
C TYR A 465 -5.20 -5.36 -11.68
N ILE A 466 -5.60 -6.29 -10.81
CA ILE A 466 -4.81 -7.47 -10.43
C ILE A 466 -5.62 -8.72 -10.82
N PRO A 467 -5.56 -9.17 -12.08
CA PRO A 467 -6.46 -10.20 -12.59
C PRO A 467 -6.06 -11.63 -12.23
N ASP A 468 -4.81 -11.85 -11.81
CA ASP A 468 -4.25 -13.18 -11.60
C ASP A 468 -3.17 -13.22 -10.52
N MET A 469 -2.75 -14.44 -10.17
CA MET A 469 -1.76 -14.68 -9.11
C MET A 469 -0.37 -14.13 -9.46
N GLN A 470 0.01 -14.09 -10.74
CA GLN A 470 1.31 -13.54 -11.13
C GLN A 470 1.38 -12.05 -10.84
N GLN A 471 0.34 -11.30 -11.21
CA GLN A 471 0.30 -9.88 -10.91
C GLN A 471 0.09 -9.62 -9.41
N LEU A 472 -0.66 -10.46 -8.70
CA LEU A 472 -0.81 -10.39 -7.26
C LEU A 472 0.55 -10.51 -6.53
N GLU A 473 1.35 -11.50 -6.90
CA GLU A 473 2.70 -11.68 -6.35
C GLU A 473 3.61 -10.49 -6.68
N TYR A 474 3.58 -10.00 -7.93
CA TYR A 474 4.32 -8.83 -8.35
C TYR A 474 3.97 -7.59 -7.51
N MET A 475 2.68 -7.32 -7.32
CA MET A 475 2.22 -6.16 -6.56
C MET A 475 2.48 -6.29 -5.07
N THR A 476 2.53 -7.51 -4.54
CA THR A 476 2.76 -7.77 -3.12
C THR A 476 4.24 -7.70 -2.76
N TYR A 477 5.11 -8.35 -3.54
CA TYR A 477 6.53 -8.49 -3.22
C TYR A 477 7.40 -7.59 -4.11
N PRO A 478 8.46 -6.95 -3.52
CA PRO A 478 8.98 -7.11 -2.15
C PRO A 478 8.34 -6.20 -1.09
N ARG A 479 7.31 -5.39 -1.39
CA ARG A 479 6.72 -4.45 -0.43
C ARG A 479 6.23 -5.11 0.86
N ALA A 480 5.72 -6.35 0.76
CA ALA A 480 5.32 -7.12 1.94
C ALA A 480 6.50 -7.41 2.88
N LEU A 481 7.73 -7.57 2.39
CA LEU A 481 8.90 -7.69 3.26
C LEU A 481 9.14 -6.42 4.07
N ALA A 482 9.04 -5.26 3.40
CA ALA A 482 9.19 -3.95 4.06
C ALA A 482 8.11 -3.70 5.12
N LEU A 483 6.86 -4.08 4.84
CA LEU A 483 5.77 -3.97 5.81
C LEU A 483 5.97 -4.94 6.98
N SER A 484 6.33 -6.20 6.72
CA SER A 484 6.59 -7.17 7.79
C SER A 484 7.69 -6.69 8.73
N GLN A 485 8.75 -6.06 8.18
CA GLN A 485 9.81 -5.42 8.95
C GLN A 485 9.26 -4.34 9.90
N SER A 486 8.35 -3.51 9.42
CA SER A 486 7.74 -2.43 10.21
C SER A 486 6.78 -2.93 11.29
N LEU A 487 6.10 -4.05 11.03
CA LEU A 487 5.11 -4.63 11.95
C LEU A 487 5.73 -5.58 12.97
N TRP A 488 6.86 -6.20 12.62
CA TRP A 488 7.50 -7.19 13.48
C TRP A 488 8.61 -6.57 14.35
N SER A 489 9.53 -5.80 13.73
CA SER A 489 10.77 -5.41 14.41
C SER A 489 10.63 -4.11 15.20
N MET A 490 11.08 -4.11 16.45
CA MET A 490 11.16 -2.91 17.28
C MET A 490 12.25 -1.97 16.74
N ASN A 491 13.40 -2.51 16.36
CA ASN A 491 14.56 -1.78 15.88
C ASN A 491 14.80 -2.14 14.41
N LYS A 492 14.34 -1.28 13.48
CA LYS A 492 14.59 -1.49 12.06
C LYS A 492 16.04 -1.12 11.69
N PRO A 493 16.74 -1.92 10.84
CA PRO A 493 18.02 -1.51 10.26
C PRO A 493 17.84 -0.26 9.37
N LEU A 494 18.95 0.31 8.88
CA LEU A 494 18.86 1.34 7.84
C LEU A 494 18.21 0.75 6.58
N TYR A 495 17.50 1.58 5.81
CA TYR A 495 16.81 1.11 4.60
C TYR A 495 17.79 0.47 3.60
N GLU A 496 18.98 1.04 3.47
CA GLU A 496 20.04 0.53 2.60
C GLU A 496 20.54 -0.85 3.05
N GLU A 497 20.60 -1.11 4.35
CA GLU A 497 20.95 -2.42 4.91
C GLU A 497 19.83 -3.44 4.67
N PHE A 498 18.56 -3.02 4.79
CA PHE A 498 17.41 -3.84 4.46
C PHE A 498 17.37 -4.21 2.98
N VAL A 499 17.62 -3.24 2.07
CA VAL A 499 17.68 -3.49 0.62
C VAL A 499 18.82 -4.47 0.30
N ALA A 500 19.98 -4.27 0.90
CA ALA A 500 21.09 -5.19 0.68
C ALA A 500 20.77 -6.61 1.16
N SER A 501 20.08 -6.75 2.33
CA SER A 501 19.58 -8.06 2.79
C SER A 501 18.58 -8.68 1.82
N PHE A 502 17.67 -7.87 1.28
CA PHE A 502 16.72 -8.33 0.27
C PHE A 502 17.45 -8.86 -0.98
N VAL A 503 18.35 -8.08 -1.56
CA VAL A 503 19.08 -8.44 -2.79
C VAL A 503 19.97 -9.66 -2.59
N ASP A 504 20.73 -9.70 -1.50
CA ASP A 504 21.73 -10.76 -1.26
C ASP A 504 21.09 -12.12 -0.90
N TYR A 505 19.92 -12.11 -0.24
CA TYR A 505 19.32 -13.33 0.31
C TYR A 505 17.88 -13.57 -0.17
N HIS A 506 17.01 -12.56 -0.14
CA HIS A 506 15.58 -12.75 -0.34
C HIS A 506 15.14 -12.81 -1.79
N GLU A 507 15.85 -12.20 -2.74
CA GLU A 507 15.59 -12.44 -4.16
C GLU A 507 15.73 -13.92 -4.50
N HIS A 508 16.82 -14.55 -4.05
CA HIS A 508 17.02 -15.99 -4.24
C HIS A 508 16.01 -16.83 -3.46
N PHE A 509 15.64 -16.42 -2.26
CA PHE A 509 14.64 -17.12 -1.46
C PHE A 509 13.26 -17.09 -2.15
N LEU A 510 12.83 -15.94 -2.66
CA LEU A 510 11.58 -15.78 -3.43
C LEU A 510 11.62 -16.57 -4.75
N GLN A 511 12.76 -16.55 -5.46
CA GLN A 511 12.95 -17.34 -6.69
C GLN A 511 12.79 -18.85 -6.44
N ARG A 512 13.33 -19.37 -5.32
CA ARG A 512 13.15 -20.78 -4.94
C ARG A 512 11.70 -21.12 -4.57
N HIS A 513 10.90 -20.13 -4.23
CA HIS A 513 9.48 -20.27 -3.99
C HIS A 513 8.64 -19.99 -5.24
N ASP A 514 9.25 -19.81 -6.41
CA ASP A 514 8.61 -19.49 -7.69
C ASP A 514 7.72 -18.24 -7.59
N VAL A 515 8.13 -17.22 -6.81
CA VAL A 515 7.39 -15.98 -6.64
C VAL A 515 7.72 -15.02 -7.78
N ASN A 516 6.69 -14.49 -8.43
CA ASN A 516 6.83 -13.41 -9.40
C ASN A 516 6.92 -12.06 -8.70
N PHE A 517 8.06 -11.75 -8.08
CA PHE A 517 8.25 -10.48 -7.36
C PHE A 517 8.75 -9.35 -8.26
N ALA A 518 8.42 -8.11 -7.89
CA ALA A 518 8.88 -6.93 -8.62
C ALA A 518 10.37 -6.64 -8.36
N THR A 519 11.08 -6.31 -9.42
CA THR A 519 12.50 -5.90 -9.36
C THR A 519 12.66 -4.38 -9.24
N ALA A 520 11.63 -3.69 -8.76
CA ALA A 520 11.54 -2.23 -8.69
C ALA A 520 12.69 -1.55 -7.89
N VAL A 521 13.35 -2.29 -6.98
CA VAL A 521 14.53 -1.82 -6.24
C VAL A 521 15.72 -1.52 -7.14
N HIS A 522 15.83 -2.23 -8.27
CA HIS A 522 16.87 -2.04 -9.29
C HIS A 522 16.47 -1.03 -10.38
N HIS A 523 15.20 -0.56 -10.37
CA HIS A 523 14.76 0.35 -11.41
C HIS A 523 15.45 1.71 -11.23
N PRO A 524 16.00 2.27 -12.31
CA PRO A 524 16.62 3.58 -12.25
C PRO A 524 15.58 4.64 -11.88
N LYS A 525 15.99 5.58 -11.04
CA LYS A 525 15.19 6.72 -10.58
C LYS A 525 15.98 8.00 -10.88
N PHE A 526 15.29 9.04 -11.35
CA PHE A 526 15.89 10.35 -11.48
C PHE A 526 15.70 11.14 -10.19
N GLU A 527 16.80 11.47 -9.52
CA GLU A 527 16.80 12.44 -8.44
C GLU A 527 17.23 13.80 -8.97
N LEU A 528 16.39 14.79 -8.72
CA LEU A 528 16.59 16.13 -9.19
C LEU A 528 17.07 17.03 -8.06
N SER A 529 18.04 17.87 -8.34
CA SER A 529 18.46 18.93 -7.43
C SER A 529 18.70 20.23 -8.20
N LYS A 530 18.48 21.35 -7.53
CA LYS A 530 18.68 22.67 -8.12
C LYS A 530 20.15 22.94 -8.37
N SER A 531 20.46 23.61 -9.50
CA SER A 531 21.77 24.20 -9.80
C SER A 531 21.64 25.69 -10.08
N GLU A 532 22.76 26.44 -10.15
CA GLU A 532 22.73 27.87 -10.45
C GLU A 532 22.09 28.20 -11.80
N SER A 533 22.19 27.31 -12.79
CA SER A 533 21.74 27.58 -14.17
C SER A 533 20.71 26.53 -14.68
N GLY A 534 20.09 25.74 -13.78
CA GLY A 534 19.15 24.69 -14.16
C GLY A 534 19.00 23.65 -13.06
N ILE A 535 19.07 22.37 -13.44
CA ILE A 535 18.98 21.23 -12.53
C ILE A 535 20.16 20.28 -12.69
N HIS A 536 20.50 19.57 -11.63
CA HIS A 536 21.33 18.37 -11.66
C HIS A 536 20.42 17.14 -11.60
N ILE A 537 20.70 16.17 -12.43
CA ILE A 537 20.03 14.88 -12.48
C ILE A 537 21.03 13.83 -12.04
N SER A 538 20.71 13.08 -10.99
CA SER A 538 21.39 11.84 -10.62
C SER A 538 20.50 10.68 -11.01
N VAL A 539 21.08 9.59 -11.48
CA VAL A 539 20.38 8.32 -11.70
C VAL A 539 20.74 7.41 -10.55
N LYS A 540 19.76 6.93 -9.83
CA LYS A 540 19.93 6.03 -8.70
C LYS A 540 18.98 4.86 -8.79
N SER A 541 19.27 3.78 -8.04
CA SER A 541 18.32 2.75 -7.64
C SER A 541 18.37 2.63 -6.11
N ASP A 542 17.53 1.78 -5.54
CA ASP A 542 17.63 1.48 -4.11
C ASP A 542 18.88 0.62 -3.81
N VAL A 543 19.44 -0.05 -4.84
CA VAL A 543 20.66 -0.85 -4.75
C VAL A 543 21.87 0.04 -5.06
N LEU A 544 22.67 0.37 -4.05
CA LEU A 544 23.77 1.34 -4.15
C LEU A 544 24.88 0.92 -5.12
N THR A 545 25.02 -0.36 -5.43
CA THR A 545 26.05 -0.90 -6.32
C THR A 545 25.64 -0.96 -7.78
N ASP A 546 24.40 -0.60 -8.11
CA ASP A 546 23.90 -0.62 -9.49
C ASP A 546 24.66 0.42 -10.36
N GLU A 547 24.92 0.01 -11.59
CA GLU A 547 25.48 0.86 -12.64
C GLU A 547 24.46 1.00 -13.77
N PHE A 548 24.52 2.12 -14.47
CA PHE A 548 23.55 2.49 -15.49
C PHE A 548 24.25 2.86 -16.80
N ILE A 549 23.62 2.52 -17.92
CA ILE A 549 23.94 3.05 -19.25
C ILE A 549 22.91 4.12 -19.56
N VAL A 550 23.36 5.35 -19.69
CA VAL A 550 22.51 6.50 -19.97
C VAL A 550 22.72 6.95 -21.41
N THR A 551 21.66 6.89 -22.20
CA THR A 551 21.61 7.44 -23.57
C THR A 551 20.90 8.78 -23.54
N ARG A 552 21.58 9.85 -23.98
CA ARG A 552 21.00 11.18 -24.12
C ARG A 552 20.55 11.43 -25.54
N LYS A 553 19.30 11.85 -25.72
CA LYS A 553 18.74 12.31 -26.98
C LYS A 553 18.33 13.81 -26.88
N GLU A 554 18.55 14.59 -27.90
CA GLU A 554 18.07 15.97 -27.99
C GLU A 554 17.25 16.13 -29.27
N ASN A 555 16.00 16.56 -29.12
CA ASN A 555 15.02 16.65 -30.22
C ASN A 555 15.00 15.40 -31.08
N GLY A 556 15.03 14.21 -30.43
CA GLY A 556 15.03 12.90 -31.07
C GLY A 556 16.38 12.40 -31.62
N LEU A 557 17.44 13.22 -31.60
CA LEU A 557 18.77 12.84 -32.07
C LEU A 557 19.65 12.34 -30.95
N ASN A 558 20.21 11.13 -31.09
CA ASN A 558 21.15 10.54 -30.12
C ASN A 558 22.42 11.42 -30.03
N LYS A 559 22.78 11.79 -28.79
CA LYS A 559 23.97 12.61 -28.47
C LYS A 559 25.08 11.81 -27.82
N GLY A 560 24.85 10.53 -27.57
CA GLY A 560 25.83 9.59 -27.02
C GLY A 560 25.33 8.80 -25.84
N GLU A 561 26.12 7.82 -25.47
CA GLU A 561 25.90 6.96 -24.31
C GLU A 561 27.01 7.18 -23.29
N LYS A 562 26.67 7.10 -22.02
CA LYS A 562 27.61 7.16 -20.92
C LYS A 562 27.25 6.10 -19.87
N ARG A 563 28.25 5.35 -19.43
CA ARG A 563 28.10 4.51 -18.22
C ARG A 563 28.32 5.39 -17.00
N ILE A 564 27.41 5.33 -16.07
CA ILE A 564 27.44 6.10 -14.83
C ILE A 564 27.13 5.20 -13.64
N SER A 565 27.69 5.55 -12.49
CA SER A 565 27.32 4.99 -11.20
C SER A 565 26.20 5.82 -10.53
N ALA A 566 25.60 5.28 -9.48
CA ALA A 566 24.60 5.97 -8.66
C ALA A 566 25.11 7.29 -8.02
N LEU A 567 26.43 7.55 -8.05
CA LEU A 567 27.06 8.75 -7.48
C LEU A 567 27.29 9.86 -8.51
N ASP A 568 27.12 9.57 -9.80
CA ASP A 568 27.34 10.54 -10.88
C ASP A 568 26.13 11.43 -11.06
N ALA A 569 26.37 12.73 -11.39
CA ALA A 569 25.32 13.67 -11.71
C ALA A 569 25.48 14.23 -13.13
N ILE A 570 24.37 14.42 -13.82
CA ILE A 570 24.28 15.04 -15.14
C ILE A 570 23.66 16.43 -14.97
N LYS A 571 24.38 17.46 -15.41
CA LYS A 571 23.86 18.83 -15.38
C LYS A 571 22.97 19.09 -16.59
N LEU A 572 21.76 19.58 -16.37
CA LEU A 572 20.89 20.18 -17.38
C LEU A 572 20.75 21.66 -17.13
N GLU A 573 21.15 22.47 -18.13
CA GLU A 573 21.05 23.91 -18.06
C GLU A 573 19.71 24.36 -18.65
N ARG A 574 19.07 25.35 -17.98
CA ARG A 574 17.89 26.03 -18.53
C ARG A 574 18.21 26.67 -19.88
N THR A 575 17.26 26.68 -20.77
CA THR A 575 17.43 27.28 -22.09
C THR A 575 16.97 28.73 -22.03
N PRO A 576 17.83 29.71 -22.35
CA PRO A 576 17.45 31.12 -22.38
C PRO A 576 16.69 31.51 -23.67
N SER A 577 16.51 30.57 -24.61
CA SER A 577 15.87 30.82 -25.90
C SER A 577 14.34 30.69 -25.83
N LYS A 578 13.64 31.29 -26.80
CA LYS A 578 12.18 31.23 -26.97
C LYS A 578 11.66 29.82 -27.30
N GLU A 579 12.55 28.90 -27.66
CA GLU A 579 12.19 27.54 -28.06
C GLU A 579 12.46 26.57 -26.93
N PHE A 580 11.53 25.65 -26.70
CA PHE A 580 11.72 24.52 -25.79
C PHE A 580 12.78 23.59 -26.38
N LYS A 581 13.69 23.14 -25.54
CA LYS A 581 14.62 22.06 -25.88
C LYS A 581 14.16 20.79 -25.21
N LEU A 582 13.74 19.78 -25.99
CA LEU A 582 13.44 18.45 -25.48
C LEU A 582 14.73 17.65 -25.32
N VAL A 583 15.04 17.26 -24.11
CA VAL A 583 16.12 16.33 -23.77
C VAL A 583 15.49 15.08 -23.19
N GLN A 584 15.71 13.95 -23.85
CA GLN A 584 15.27 12.63 -23.39
C GLN A 584 16.47 11.86 -22.86
N PHE A 585 16.32 11.25 -21.71
CA PHE A 585 17.24 10.25 -21.20
C PHE A 585 16.60 8.87 -21.24
N GLU A 586 17.28 7.94 -21.89
CA GLU A 586 17.00 6.52 -21.78
C GLU A 586 18.07 5.92 -20.86
N VAL A 587 17.64 5.27 -19.78
CA VAL A 587 18.52 4.70 -18.77
C VAL A 587 18.25 3.21 -18.69
N LYS A 588 19.30 2.41 -18.88
CA LYS A 588 19.28 0.96 -18.73
C LYS A 588 20.12 0.56 -17.53
N SER A 589 19.52 -0.19 -16.58
CA SER A 589 20.27 -0.83 -15.50
C SER A 589 21.14 -1.96 -16.06
N THR A 590 22.36 -2.11 -15.55
CA THR A 590 23.23 -3.23 -15.92
C THR A 590 22.93 -4.49 -15.14
N ALA A 591 22.20 -4.38 -14.02
CA ALA A 591 21.88 -5.51 -13.13
C ALA A 591 20.73 -6.37 -13.67
N ASN A 592 19.64 -5.75 -14.17
CA ASN A 592 18.41 -6.46 -14.54
C ASN A 592 17.83 -6.04 -15.90
N GLU A 593 18.59 -5.28 -16.71
CA GLU A 593 18.16 -4.74 -18.00
C GLU A 593 16.92 -3.83 -17.96
N SER A 594 16.43 -3.43 -16.76
CA SER A 594 15.30 -2.51 -16.67
C SER A 594 15.59 -1.19 -17.39
N LEU A 595 14.60 -0.71 -18.14
CA LEU A 595 14.70 0.50 -18.96
C LEU A 595 13.77 1.57 -18.38
N MET A 596 14.30 2.77 -18.18
CA MET A 596 13.52 3.96 -17.88
C MET A 596 13.78 5.02 -18.95
N SER A 597 12.74 5.74 -19.35
CA SER A 597 12.83 6.89 -20.23
C SER A 597 12.17 8.09 -19.57
N GLN A 598 12.85 9.25 -19.61
CA GLN A 598 12.32 10.50 -19.07
C GLN A 598 12.61 11.65 -20.02
N ASP A 599 11.55 12.39 -20.32
CA ASP A 599 11.60 13.60 -21.12
C ASP A 599 11.71 14.83 -20.24
N PHE A 600 12.64 15.73 -20.57
CA PHE A 600 12.81 17.02 -19.92
C PHE A 600 12.60 18.14 -20.94
N TYR A 601 11.61 18.96 -20.70
CA TYR A 601 11.31 20.16 -21.49
C TYR A 601 12.06 21.35 -20.91
N LEU A 602 13.27 21.60 -21.42
CA LEU A 602 14.10 22.67 -20.91
C LEU A 602 13.54 24.03 -21.34
N HIS A 603 13.20 24.84 -20.37
CA HIS A 603 12.72 26.23 -20.53
C HIS A 603 13.34 27.13 -19.47
N ARG A 604 13.00 28.42 -19.51
CA ARG A 604 13.61 29.43 -18.63
C ARG A 604 13.42 29.18 -17.13
N LEU A 605 12.29 28.59 -16.72
CA LEU A 605 11.99 28.36 -15.31
C LEU A 605 12.61 27.08 -14.75
N VAL A 606 13.24 26.21 -15.57
CA VAL A 606 13.83 24.97 -15.04
C VAL A 606 14.85 25.29 -13.96
N GLY A 607 14.60 24.77 -12.75
CA GLY A 607 15.41 25.05 -11.56
C GLY A 607 15.24 26.46 -10.97
N ALA A 608 14.16 27.15 -11.30
CA ALA A 608 13.87 28.46 -10.72
C ALA A 608 13.58 28.37 -9.21
N ASP A 609 13.66 29.50 -8.51
CA ASP A 609 13.21 29.60 -7.13
C ASP A 609 11.70 29.71 -7.10
N VAL A 610 11.07 28.75 -6.39
CA VAL A 610 9.63 28.70 -6.22
C VAL A 610 9.29 28.57 -4.73
N ALA A 611 8.36 29.36 -4.24
CA ALA A 611 7.70 29.13 -2.96
C ALA A 611 6.28 28.62 -3.20
N ILE A 612 5.84 27.61 -2.43
CA ILE A 612 4.50 27.01 -2.52
C ILE A 612 3.82 27.13 -1.17
N HIS A 613 2.60 27.64 -1.16
CA HIS A 613 1.77 27.73 0.05
C HIS A 613 0.30 27.41 -0.27
N PRO A 614 -0.36 26.50 0.49
CA PRO A 614 0.23 25.56 1.45
C PRO A 614 1.17 24.55 0.78
N LEU A 615 1.91 23.79 1.56
CA LEU A 615 2.75 22.71 1.02
C LEU A 615 1.86 21.58 0.43
N PRO A 616 2.31 20.92 -0.64
CA PRO A 616 1.59 19.78 -1.19
C PRO A 616 1.39 18.67 -0.15
N HIS A 617 0.34 17.91 -0.30
CA HIS A 617 0.06 16.78 0.57
C HIS A 617 1.20 15.74 0.50
N ALA A 618 1.62 15.18 1.65
CA ALA A 618 2.77 14.29 1.77
C ALA A 618 2.74 13.06 0.83
N LYS A 619 1.55 12.60 0.46
CA LYS A 619 1.32 11.50 -0.50
C LYS A 619 1.75 11.88 -1.94
N PHE A 620 1.67 13.15 -2.30
CA PHE A 620 1.89 13.67 -3.66
C PHE A 620 2.89 14.82 -3.65
N ASN A 621 4.09 14.58 -3.10
CA ASN A 621 5.14 15.58 -2.92
C ASN A 621 6.54 14.96 -3.09
N THR A 622 6.72 14.06 -4.06
CA THR A 622 7.96 13.28 -4.21
C THR A 622 9.16 14.14 -4.57
N ASN A 623 8.99 15.11 -5.49
CA ASN A 623 10.06 16.00 -5.96
C ASN A 623 10.06 17.38 -5.26
N GLY A 624 9.21 17.55 -4.24
CA GLY A 624 9.12 18.82 -3.52
C GLY A 624 8.74 19.99 -4.42
N GLN A 625 9.22 21.18 -4.07
CA GLN A 625 8.92 22.41 -4.80
C GLN A 625 9.49 22.45 -6.23
N LEU A 626 10.51 21.62 -6.53
CA LEU A 626 11.07 21.54 -7.88
C LEU A 626 10.09 20.96 -8.90
N ALA A 627 9.14 20.13 -8.49
CA ALA A 627 8.22 19.43 -9.39
C ALA A 627 7.43 20.35 -10.34
N VAL A 628 7.25 21.62 -10.01
CA VAL A 628 6.57 22.58 -10.90
C VAL A 628 7.52 23.36 -11.81
N VAL A 629 8.84 23.13 -11.72
CA VAL A 629 9.90 23.79 -12.50
C VAL A 629 11.06 22.85 -12.81
N ASP A 630 10.81 21.55 -12.93
CA ASP A 630 11.84 20.55 -13.21
C ASP A 630 11.92 20.18 -14.71
N GLY A 631 10.99 20.67 -15.51
CA GLY A 631 10.89 20.38 -16.93
C GLY A 631 10.21 19.05 -17.23
N ILE A 632 9.61 18.38 -16.23
CA ILE A 632 8.87 17.12 -16.42
C ILE A 632 7.39 17.43 -16.55
N VAL A 633 6.76 16.88 -17.58
CA VAL A 633 5.31 16.95 -17.76
C VAL A 633 4.70 15.64 -17.24
N GLY A 634 3.73 15.76 -16.36
CA GLY A 634 3.08 14.63 -15.74
C GLY A 634 2.39 13.70 -16.74
N ARG A 635 2.54 12.39 -16.57
CA ARG A 635 2.01 11.33 -17.45
C ARG A 635 0.62 10.89 -17.00
N ARG A 636 -0.06 10.19 -17.94
CA ARG A 636 -1.29 9.44 -17.67
C ARG A 636 -1.10 7.96 -18.03
N PRO A 637 -1.64 7.02 -17.25
CA PRO A 637 -2.27 7.25 -15.94
C PRO A 637 -1.31 7.97 -15.00
N TRP A 638 -1.83 8.77 -14.09
CA TRP A 638 -1.00 9.56 -13.20
C TRP A 638 -0.20 8.66 -12.25
N ILE A 639 1.12 8.89 -12.22
CA ILE A 639 2.02 8.28 -11.24
C ILE A 639 2.40 9.42 -10.30
N GLY A 640 2.11 9.30 -9.02
CA GLY A 640 2.20 10.40 -8.05
C GLY A 640 3.56 11.10 -7.94
N SER A 641 4.63 10.58 -8.55
CA SER A 641 5.97 11.20 -8.55
C SER A 641 6.10 12.45 -9.44
N GLU A 642 5.21 12.63 -10.42
CA GLU A 642 5.26 13.72 -11.41
C GLU A 642 4.25 14.83 -11.11
N TRP A 643 3.44 14.67 -10.08
CA TRP A 643 2.34 15.55 -9.75
C TRP A 643 2.42 16.02 -8.30
N LEU A 644 2.17 17.29 -8.06
CA LEU A 644 1.89 17.82 -6.73
C LEU A 644 0.38 17.80 -6.48
N GLY A 645 -0.05 17.22 -5.38
CA GLY A 645 -1.46 17.10 -5.01
C GLY A 645 -1.83 17.96 -3.82
N PHE A 646 -2.96 18.67 -3.93
CA PHE A 646 -3.49 19.60 -2.93
C PHE A 646 -4.96 19.30 -2.67
N THR A 647 -5.38 19.51 -1.41
CA THR A 647 -6.79 19.47 -0.98
C THR A 647 -7.29 20.82 -0.50
N GLU A 648 -6.41 21.81 -0.44
CA GLU A 648 -6.72 23.15 0.02
C GLU A 648 -7.45 23.96 -1.05
N LYS A 649 -8.35 24.84 -0.59
CA LYS A 649 -9.15 25.71 -1.46
C LYS A 649 -8.33 26.74 -2.24
N GLN A 650 -7.23 27.22 -1.65
CA GLN A 650 -6.37 28.19 -2.25
C GLN A 650 -4.92 27.72 -2.21
N ILE A 651 -4.26 27.70 -3.38
CA ILE A 651 -2.87 27.31 -3.55
C ILE A 651 -2.13 28.47 -4.19
N GLU A 652 -0.98 28.81 -3.66
CA GLU A 652 -0.16 29.92 -4.13
C GLU A 652 1.24 29.45 -4.51
N PHE A 653 1.70 29.87 -5.69
CA PHE A 653 3.06 29.69 -6.16
C PHE A 653 3.68 31.07 -6.38
N THR A 654 4.89 31.29 -5.86
CA THR A 654 5.67 32.50 -6.14
C THR A 654 6.99 32.11 -6.78
N LEU A 655 7.15 32.47 -8.04
CA LEU A 655 8.37 32.29 -8.83
C LEU A 655 9.24 33.53 -8.67
N TYR A 656 10.46 33.35 -8.18
CA TYR A 656 11.40 34.45 -7.94
C TYR A 656 12.47 34.54 -9.02
N ASN A 657 12.96 35.76 -9.27
CA ASN A 657 14.09 36.03 -10.17
C ASN A 657 13.88 35.44 -11.58
N VAL A 658 12.66 35.53 -12.09
CA VAL A 658 12.32 35.10 -13.44
C VAL A 658 13.15 35.86 -14.48
N ASN A 659 13.42 37.16 -14.22
CA ASN A 659 14.31 38.05 -14.97
C ASN A 659 14.07 37.99 -16.49
N SER A 660 12.81 37.99 -16.90
CA SER A 660 12.44 38.00 -18.30
C SER A 660 12.10 39.42 -18.77
N ASN A 661 12.76 39.89 -19.85
CA ASN A 661 12.46 41.15 -20.48
C ASN A 661 11.10 41.14 -21.20
N PHE A 662 10.56 39.97 -21.49
CA PHE A 662 9.24 39.79 -22.07
C PHE A 662 8.72 38.39 -21.83
N VAL A 663 7.56 38.27 -21.23
CA VAL A 663 6.80 37.03 -21.07
C VAL A 663 5.54 37.15 -21.90
N ASP A 664 5.44 36.40 -22.99
CA ASP A 664 4.21 36.36 -23.80
C ASP A 664 3.09 35.69 -23.03
N SER A 665 3.33 34.48 -22.58
CA SER A 665 2.33 33.73 -21.82
C SER A 665 2.95 32.79 -20.79
N LEU A 666 2.14 32.45 -19.77
CA LEU A 666 2.42 31.45 -18.77
C LEU A 666 1.56 30.22 -19.03
N LYS A 667 2.14 29.03 -18.98
CA LYS A 667 1.41 27.75 -19.08
C LYS A 667 1.57 26.96 -17.79
N ILE A 668 0.46 26.39 -17.34
CA ILE A 668 0.38 25.53 -16.15
C ILE A 668 -0.33 24.23 -16.54
N GLY A 669 0.20 23.09 -16.16
CA GLY A 669 -0.46 21.80 -16.34
C GLY A 669 -1.30 21.40 -15.13
N PHE A 670 -2.54 20.98 -15.38
CA PHE A 670 -3.44 20.42 -14.39
C PHE A 670 -3.90 19.03 -14.83
N LEU A 671 -4.11 18.14 -13.86
CA LEU A 671 -4.72 16.83 -14.11
C LEU A 671 -6.23 16.90 -13.89
N LYS A 672 -6.99 16.29 -14.80
CA LYS A 672 -8.41 16.02 -14.63
C LYS A 672 -8.63 14.52 -14.63
N ASP A 673 -9.03 13.97 -13.49
CA ASP A 673 -9.43 12.59 -13.31
C ASP A 673 -10.54 12.50 -12.27
N ASN A 674 -11.77 12.77 -12.72
CA ASN A 674 -12.92 12.89 -11.85
C ASN A 674 -13.21 11.58 -11.07
N GLY A 675 -12.94 10.42 -11.68
CA GLY A 675 -13.09 9.13 -11.03
C GLY A 675 -12.17 8.94 -9.81
N SER A 676 -10.99 9.59 -9.83
CA SER A 676 -10.06 9.67 -8.69
C SER A 676 -10.27 10.92 -7.84
N TRP A 677 -11.38 11.62 -8.00
CA TRP A 677 -11.72 12.88 -7.34
C TRP A 677 -10.70 14.00 -7.58
N ILE A 678 -10.00 13.96 -8.73
CA ILE A 678 -9.06 15.00 -9.16
C ILE A 678 -9.79 15.93 -10.12
N TYR A 679 -9.97 17.18 -9.71
CA TYR A 679 -10.72 18.18 -10.43
C TYR A 679 -9.87 19.37 -10.84
N LEU A 680 -10.23 19.99 -11.96
CA LEU A 680 -9.64 21.26 -12.37
C LEU A 680 -10.01 22.37 -11.39
N PRO A 681 -9.12 23.37 -11.18
CA PRO A 681 -9.43 24.51 -10.34
C PRO A 681 -10.60 25.34 -10.92
N LYS A 682 -11.27 26.11 -10.08
CA LYS A 682 -12.31 27.04 -10.49
C LYS A 682 -11.73 28.25 -11.21
N LYS A 683 -10.57 28.72 -10.73
CA LYS A 683 -9.96 29.96 -11.19
C LYS A 683 -8.46 29.98 -10.92
N VAL A 684 -7.74 30.65 -11.80
CA VAL A 684 -6.31 30.90 -11.62
C VAL A 684 -6.05 32.38 -11.84
N TRP A 685 -5.36 33.03 -10.92
CA TRP A 685 -4.85 34.40 -11.08
C TRP A 685 -3.35 34.39 -11.23
N VAL A 686 -2.87 35.23 -12.08
CA VAL A 686 -1.45 35.50 -12.24
C VAL A 686 -1.20 36.98 -11.97
N LEU A 687 -0.28 37.23 -11.07
CA LEU A 687 0.19 38.57 -10.70
C LEU A 687 1.65 38.67 -11.12
N VAL A 688 2.04 39.77 -11.75
CA VAL A 688 3.40 39.99 -12.26
C VAL A 688 3.97 41.22 -11.61
N ASP A 689 5.17 41.11 -11.11
CA ASP A 689 5.96 42.20 -10.52
C ASP A 689 7.04 42.62 -11.50
N ASP A 690 7.00 43.91 -11.93
CA ASP A 690 7.93 44.53 -12.81
C ASP A 690 8.85 45.58 -12.11
N HIS A 691 8.99 45.51 -10.78
CA HIS A 691 9.66 46.41 -9.85
C HIS A 691 8.78 47.47 -9.15
N SER A 692 7.47 47.60 -9.47
CA SER A 692 6.62 48.61 -8.89
C SER A 692 5.41 48.09 -8.12
N ASP A 693 4.61 47.27 -8.75
CA ASP A 693 3.37 46.73 -8.13
C ASP A 693 2.92 45.41 -8.80
N TRP A 694 2.16 44.58 -8.06
CA TRP A 694 1.53 43.38 -8.60
C TRP A 694 0.31 43.75 -9.43
N GLU A 695 0.36 43.50 -10.76
CA GLU A 695 -0.78 43.67 -11.66
C GLU A 695 -1.42 42.36 -12.08
N ASN A 696 -2.76 42.34 -12.18
CA ASN A 696 -3.57 41.14 -12.42
C ASN A 696 -3.69 40.80 -13.91
N ALA A 697 -3.39 39.54 -14.27
CA ALA A 697 -3.92 38.88 -15.45
C ALA A 697 -4.77 37.72 -14.96
N GLN A 698 -6.01 37.57 -15.46
CA GLN A 698 -7.00 36.62 -14.92
C GLN A 698 -7.61 35.78 -16.03
N GLU A 699 -7.76 34.47 -15.81
CA GLU A 699 -8.54 33.58 -16.67
C GLU A 699 -9.40 32.64 -15.82
N GLU A 700 -10.66 32.41 -16.23
CA GLU A 700 -11.61 31.55 -15.52
C GLU A 700 -11.73 30.19 -16.22
N PHE A 701 -11.66 29.10 -15.45
CA PHE A 701 -12.01 27.76 -15.90
C PHE A 701 -13.50 27.49 -15.71
N SER A 702 -14.11 26.86 -16.71
CA SER A 702 -15.40 26.21 -16.56
C SER A 702 -15.17 24.77 -16.05
N SER A 703 -16.01 24.29 -15.14
CA SER A 703 -16.01 22.89 -14.68
C SER A 703 -16.26 21.89 -15.83
N THR A 704 -16.70 22.36 -16.99
CA THR A 704 -16.89 21.59 -18.22
C THR A 704 -15.72 21.67 -19.18
N SER A 705 -14.67 22.45 -18.89
CA SER A 705 -13.47 22.52 -19.72
C SER A 705 -12.77 21.18 -19.81
N ILE A 706 -12.42 20.77 -21.04
CA ILE A 706 -11.68 19.54 -21.32
C ILE A 706 -10.16 19.80 -21.31
N GLU A 707 -9.74 21.07 -21.32
CA GLU A 707 -8.33 21.47 -21.40
C GLU A 707 -7.66 21.39 -20.04
N GLU A 708 -6.61 20.59 -19.97
CA GLU A 708 -5.78 20.40 -18.77
C GLU A 708 -4.54 21.31 -18.80
N LYS A 709 -4.33 22.04 -19.87
CA LYS A 709 -3.23 23.00 -20.04
C LYS A 709 -3.81 24.40 -20.04
N PHE A 710 -3.57 25.08 -18.93
CA PHE A 710 -3.92 26.47 -18.78
C PHE A 710 -2.85 27.35 -19.44
N SER A 711 -3.28 28.35 -20.18
CA SER A 711 -2.38 29.34 -20.78
C SER A 711 -2.93 30.75 -20.57
N ILE A 712 -2.17 31.61 -19.93
CA ILE A 712 -2.54 33.00 -19.70
C ILE A 712 -1.56 33.93 -20.43
N HIS A 713 -2.09 34.91 -21.15
CA HIS A 713 -1.27 35.92 -21.82
C HIS A 713 -0.84 36.98 -20.83
N ILE A 714 0.46 37.27 -20.78
CA ILE A 714 1.10 38.26 -19.91
C ILE A 714 1.54 39.48 -20.70
N GLY A 715 2.26 39.31 -21.81
CA GLY A 715 2.62 40.35 -22.76
C GLY A 715 3.53 41.47 -22.22
N ARG A 716 4.36 41.21 -21.20
CA ARG A 716 5.24 42.21 -20.56
C ARG A 716 6.45 41.61 -19.84
N GLU A 717 7.29 42.51 -19.29
CA GLU A 717 8.41 42.12 -18.43
C GLU A 717 7.94 41.52 -17.12
N ALA A 718 8.71 40.55 -16.58
CA ALA A 718 8.46 39.93 -15.29
C ALA A 718 9.76 39.72 -14.53
N MET A 719 9.83 40.21 -13.30
CA MET A 719 10.87 39.89 -12.33
C MET A 719 10.46 38.73 -11.47
N ASN A 720 9.25 38.77 -10.92
CA ASN A 720 8.64 37.71 -10.16
C ASN A 720 7.22 37.45 -10.69
N ILE A 721 6.77 36.25 -10.52
CA ILE A 721 5.38 35.83 -10.89
C ILE A 721 4.73 35.13 -9.72
N ARG A 722 3.53 35.59 -9.35
CA ARG A 722 2.71 34.97 -8.34
C ARG A 722 1.48 34.39 -8.98
N ILE A 723 1.22 33.10 -8.71
CA ILE A 723 0.11 32.36 -9.26
C ILE A 723 -0.77 31.93 -8.07
N ILE A 724 -2.06 32.25 -8.14
CA ILE A 724 -3.03 31.88 -7.13
C ILE A 724 -4.07 30.98 -7.80
N VAL A 725 -4.18 29.76 -7.33
CA VAL A 725 -5.11 28.73 -7.81
C VAL A 725 -6.26 28.63 -6.81
N ASP A 726 -7.50 28.92 -7.27
CA ASP A 726 -8.74 28.75 -6.50
C ASP A 726 -9.33 27.36 -6.84
N ALA A 727 -9.06 26.40 -5.99
CA ALA A 727 -9.51 25.01 -6.13
C ALA A 727 -10.98 24.87 -5.70
N MET A 728 -11.58 23.74 -5.98
CA MET A 728 -12.90 23.40 -5.46
C MET A 728 -12.81 23.07 -3.96
N GLU A 729 -13.76 23.55 -3.18
CA GLU A 729 -13.86 23.23 -1.75
C GLU A 729 -14.55 21.88 -1.54
N PHE A 730 -15.61 21.63 -2.32
CA PHE A 730 -16.37 20.39 -2.33
C PHE A 730 -16.74 20.02 -3.76
N ILE A 731 -16.81 18.73 -4.05
CA ILE A 731 -17.27 18.21 -5.34
C ILE A 731 -18.76 18.51 -5.48
N PRO A 732 -19.18 19.19 -6.58
CA PRO A 732 -20.57 19.56 -6.79
C PRO A 732 -21.51 18.37 -6.94
N GLN A 733 -22.79 18.63 -6.68
CA GLN A 733 -23.85 17.65 -6.86
C GLN A 733 -23.88 17.08 -8.29
N GLY A 734 -24.01 15.77 -8.40
CA GLY A 734 -24.06 15.03 -9.68
C GLY A 734 -22.70 14.71 -10.28
N LEU A 735 -21.60 15.00 -9.59
CA LEU A 735 -20.24 14.60 -9.98
C LEU A 735 -19.70 13.47 -9.09
N ASP A 736 -18.75 12.70 -9.62
CA ASP A 736 -18.12 11.59 -8.90
C ASP A 736 -17.47 12.09 -7.59
N GLY A 737 -17.89 11.54 -6.45
CA GLY A 737 -17.44 11.98 -5.13
C GLY A 737 -18.19 13.20 -4.56
N GLU A 738 -19.45 13.44 -5.00
CA GLU A 738 -20.30 14.54 -4.50
C GLU A 738 -20.17 14.76 -2.98
N GLY A 739 -19.92 16.01 -2.59
CA GLY A 739 -19.81 16.43 -1.19
C GLY A 739 -18.45 16.19 -0.54
N HIS A 740 -17.53 15.42 -1.16
CA HIS A 740 -16.17 15.24 -0.67
C HIS A 740 -15.25 16.38 -1.11
N THR A 741 -14.11 16.51 -0.44
CA THR A 741 -13.05 17.45 -0.83
C THR A 741 -12.30 16.88 -2.03
N PRO A 742 -12.26 17.59 -3.17
CA PRO A 742 -11.51 17.14 -4.34
C PRO A 742 -10.00 17.34 -4.19
N TRP A 743 -9.25 16.65 -5.04
CA TRP A 743 -7.85 16.91 -5.26
C TRP A 743 -7.65 17.92 -6.40
N THR A 744 -6.64 18.78 -6.27
CA THR A 744 -6.10 19.59 -7.38
C THR A 744 -4.65 19.14 -7.62
N PHE A 745 -4.37 18.63 -8.83
CA PHE A 745 -3.04 18.17 -9.21
C PHE A 745 -2.41 19.11 -10.21
N ILE A 746 -1.14 19.46 -9.97
CA ILE A 746 -0.34 20.40 -10.75
C ILE A 746 1.01 19.76 -11.06
N ASP A 747 1.47 19.85 -12.33
CA ASP A 747 2.78 19.39 -12.75
C ASP A 747 3.77 20.57 -13.00
N GLU A 748 3.83 21.09 -14.20
CA GLU A 748 4.88 21.97 -14.67
C GLU A 748 4.36 23.39 -14.99
N ILE A 749 5.08 24.39 -14.54
CA ILE A 749 4.84 25.82 -14.85
C ILE A 749 5.89 26.30 -15.86
N ARG A 750 5.43 26.78 -17.00
CA ARG A 750 6.29 27.20 -18.13
C ARG A 750 5.99 28.59 -18.59
N ILE A 751 7.05 29.34 -18.93
CA ILE A 751 6.98 30.64 -19.62
C ILE A 751 7.17 30.41 -21.11
N ILE A 752 6.38 31.14 -21.91
CA ILE A 752 6.55 31.31 -23.34
C ILE A 752 6.92 32.77 -23.56
N GLU A 753 7.98 33.01 -24.33
CA GLU A 753 8.51 34.34 -24.70
C GLU A 753 8.20 34.68 -26.13
#